data_a0bd93f8779cb6d6bd2823665d799157
#
_entry.id   a0bd93f8779cb6d6bd2823665d799157
#
_cell.length_a   1.000
_cell.length_b   1.000
_cell.length_c   1.000
_cell.angle_alpha   90.00
_cell.angle_beta   90.00
_cell.angle_gamma   90.00
#
_symmetry.space_group_name_H-M   'P 1'
#
loop_
_entity.id
_entity.type
_entity.pdbx_description
1 polymer ?
#
loop_
_entity_poly.entity_id
_entity_poly.type
_entity_poly.pdbx_seq_one_letter_code
_entity_poly.pdbx_strand_id
1 'polypeptide(L)'
;KQELLQQFHKHSLEDLELADKPELVGSLGALFSYLHRTQRTGIERISSIQIYSGAQYMRLDLNARRNLELIETMRSKEKRGSLLWVLDKTHTPMGKRLIRTWIEQPLLSPAAISRRLNAVEELCEDAVLRDTLAEELSGIHDLERVITRVVYGSANGRELRSLESTARRLPPLRTALKDVHSQLLQKILAEIDSLDDVADLIDRAIVEDPPFSLREGGIIKAGFSEELDLLKGDMSSGRGVLAKIESGERERTGISKLKVGYNRVFGYYIEVPNAFKNQVPKEYIRKQTLTNCERFITPELKELEGRILGAHDRSVQLEHQLFEQVRKQVAGEMERIQRTAVAVAQLDVLLSFAQVSADNHYTRPIVDMSGKLILKESRHPVVETLLDAPFVPNDVTLDKGENRVAIITGPNMAGKSTYMRQIALIVIMAQIGCFVPAAYAQIGIVDAVYTRVGASDDLAAGQSTFMVEMAEVADILKNATSDSLIILDEIGRGTSTYDGMSIARAVVEYAANKKTLGAKTLFATHYHELTVLEDLLDGVKNYNIACKKHGDDITFLRRIVRGSADESYGIEVAKLAGVPNKVVKRAKRILAELTNNVSNLPAGQTPKAAKPEKNEPEQLMLTPPGEAKALECLRTLDVNTLTPIECMNQLAELVKMVKGESAYGS
;
A
#
# COMPACT_ATOMS: atom_id res chain seq x y z
N LYS A 1 -1.62 22.68 -27.03
CA LYS A 1 -1.01 23.86 -26.39
C LYS A 1 -2.06 24.89 -26.02
N GLN A 2 -2.84 25.39 -26.99
CA GLN A 2 -3.86 26.41 -26.73
C GLN A 2 -4.92 25.97 -25.71
N GLU A 3 -5.44 24.76 -25.81
CA GLU A 3 -6.40 24.19 -24.85
C GLU A 3 -5.86 24.18 -23.41
N LEU A 4 -4.58 23.82 -23.21
CA LEU A 4 -3.96 23.83 -21.89
C LEU A 4 -3.84 25.23 -21.32
N LEU A 5 -3.36 26.19 -22.10
CA LEU A 5 -3.25 27.59 -21.68
C LEU A 5 -4.60 28.20 -21.31
N GLN A 6 -5.63 27.87 -22.08
CA GLN A 6 -7.00 28.30 -21.82
C GLN A 6 -7.58 27.66 -20.57
N GLN A 7 -7.34 26.33 -20.37
CA GLN A 7 -7.83 25.59 -19.22
C GLN A 7 -7.26 26.13 -17.89
N PHE A 8 -5.95 26.42 -17.87
CA PHE A 8 -5.26 26.85 -16.65
C PHE A 8 -5.12 28.38 -16.52
N HIS A 9 -5.75 29.15 -17.41
CA HIS A 9 -5.68 30.61 -17.44
C HIS A 9 -4.24 31.15 -17.42
N LYS A 10 -3.34 30.51 -18.17
CA LYS A 10 -1.92 30.87 -18.27
C LYS A 10 -1.59 31.43 -19.64
N HIS A 11 -0.53 32.25 -19.70
CA HIS A 11 -0.11 32.92 -20.94
C HIS A 11 0.93 32.12 -21.72
N SER A 12 1.73 31.33 -21.01
CA SER A 12 2.82 30.55 -21.60
C SER A 12 2.93 29.13 -21.03
N LEU A 13 3.66 28.24 -21.72
CA LEU A 13 3.97 26.90 -21.19
C LEU A 13 5.02 26.95 -20.07
N GLU A 14 5.81 28.02 -20.00
CA GLU A 14 6.75 28.27 -18.89
C GLU A 14 5.99 28.45 -17.58
N ASP A 15 4.85 29.14 -17.59
CA ASP A 15 3.99 29.32 -16.40
C ASP A 15 3.40 28.00 -15.88
N LEU A 16 3.44 26.95 -16.69
CA LEU A 16 3.00 25.61 -16.37
C LEU A 16 4.17 24.61 -16.17
N GLU A 17 5.42 25.09 -16.23
CA GLU A 17 6.64 24.25 -16.19
C GLU A 17 6.68 23.16 -17.29
N LEU A 18 6.02 23.42 -18.44
CA LEU A 18 5.86 22.46 -19.54
C LEU A 18 6.68 22.84 -20.79
N ALA A 19 7.43 23.95 -20.79
CA ALA A 19 8.11 24.48 -21.98
C ALA A 19 9.04 23.46 -22.64
N ASP A 20 9.83 22.75 -21.83
CA ASP A 20 10.84 21.77 -22.30
C ASP A 20 10.34 20.32 -22.31
N LYS A 21 8.99 20.11 -22.26
CA LYS A 21 8.39 18.77 -22.12
C LYS A 21 7.30 18.52 -23.18
N PRO A 22 7.65 18.44 -24.46
CA PRO A 22 6.69 18.33 -25.55
C PRO A 22 5.80 17.08 -25.46
N GLU A 23 6.31 15.97 -24.92
CA GLU A 23 5.56 14.72 -24.73
C GLU A 23 4.44 14.90 -23.68
N LEU A 24 4.73 15.62 -22.60
CA LEU A 24 3.73 15.93 -21.58
C LEU A 24 2.66 16.88 -22.13
N VAL A 25 3.06 17.88 -22.90
CA VAL A 25 2.12 18.80 -23.58
C VAL A 25 1.20 18.03 -24.53
N GLY A 26 1.76 17.06 -25.29
CA GLY A 26 0.98 16.20 -26.18
C GLY A 26 -0.02 15.33 -25.43
N SER A 27 0.44 14.64 -24.38
CA SER A 27 -0.40 13.74 -23.57
C SER A 27 -1.50 14.49 -22.84
N LEU A 28 -1.17 15.62 -22.19
CA LEU A 28 -2.14 16.46 -21.49
C LEU A 28 -3.15 17.06 -22.49
N GLY A 29 -2.70 17.53 -23.66
CA GLY A 29 -3.58 18.05 -24.70
C GLY A 29 -4.57 17.01 -25.20
N ALA A 30 -4.12 15.76 -25.40
CA ALA A 30 -4.99 14.65 -25.77
C ALA A 30 -6.00 14.33 -24.66
N LEU A 31 -5.55 14.30 -23.40
CA LEU A 31 -6.42 14.08 -22.25
C LEU A 31 -7.51 15.15 -22.14
N PHE A 32 -7.15 16.43 -22.21
CA PHE A 32 -8.13 17.52 -22.15
C PHE A 32 -9.09 17.51 -23.34
N SER A 33 -8.59 17.26 -24.54
CA SER A 33 -9.46 17.10 -25.71
C SER A 33 -10.45 15.95 -25.56
N TYR A 34 -10.01 14.81 -24.97
CA TYR A 34 -10.89 13.71 -24.64
C TYR A 34 -11.92 14.08 -23.57
N LEU A 35 -11.50 14.73 -22.48
CA LEU A 35 -12.39 15.17 -21.41
C LEU A 35 -13.44 16.16 -21.93
N HIS A 36 -13.06 17.15 -22.73
CA HIS A 36 -14.01 18.10 -23.34
C HIS A 36 -15.06 17.43 -24.24
N ARG A 37 -14.71 16.31 -24.87
CA ARG A 37 -15.64 15.55 -25.73
C ARG A 37 -16.56 14.63 -24.93
N THR A 38 -16.12 14.11 -23.82
CA THR A 38 -16.84 13.09 -23.02
C THR A 38 -17.54 13.67 -21.80
N GLN A 39 -16.98 14.71 -21.19
CA GLN A 39 -17.50 15.36 -19.99
C GLN A 39 -18.06 16.72 -20.32
N ARG A 40 -19.35 16.91 -20.12
CA ARG A 40 -20.03 18.19 -20.43
C ARG A 40 -19.88 19.27 -19.34
N THR A 41 -19.51 18.87 -18.12
CA THR A 41 -19.38 19.76 -16.96
C THR A 41 -18.27 19.28 -16.04
N GLY A 42 -17.57 20.20 -15.37
CA GLY A 42 -16.60 19.88 -14.31
C GLY A 42 -15.13 19.94 -14.72
N ILE A 43 -14.79 20.07 -16.00
CA ILE A 43 -13.41 20.20 -16.49
C ILE A 43 -12.79 21.51 -15.98
N GLU A 44 -13.59 22.56 -15.87
CA GLU A 44 -13.21 23.89 -15.35
C GLU A 44 -12.61 23.83 -13.93
N ARG A 45 -12.84 22.70 -13.20
CA ARG A 45 -12.39 22.48 -11.84
C ARG A 45 -10.97 21.91 -11.75
N ILE A 46 -10.39 21.48 -12.88
CA ILE A 46 -8.99 21.08 -12.95
C ILE A 46 -8.18 22.38 -13.06
N SER A 47 -7.71 22.88 -11.92
CA SER A 47 -7.09 24.21 -11.80
C SER A 47 -5.57 24.20 -11.76
N SER A 48 -4.93 23.04 -11.54
CA SER A 48 -3.48 22.93 -11.41
C SER A 48 -2.90 21.67 -12.04
N ILE A 49 -1.64 21.75 -12.46
CA ILE A 49 -0.83 20.61 -12.90
C ILE A 49 0.32 20.47 -11.90
N GLN A 50 0.50 19.27 -11.38
CA GLN A 50 1.70 18.90 -10.64
C GLN A 50 2.59 18.04 -11.53
N ILE A 51 3.80 18.52 -11.79
CA ILE A 51 4.81 17.76 -12.51
C ILE A 51 5.71 17.08 -11.48
N TYR A 52 5.71 15.77 -11.47
CA TYR A 52 6.66 15.00 -10.69
C TYR A 52 7.56 14.21 -11.64
N SER A 53 8.85 14.18 -11.36
CA SER A 53 9.78 13.29 -12.06
C SER A 53 10.04 12.06 -11.18
N GLY A 54 10.15 10.90 -11.81
CA GLY A 54 10.57 9.69 -11.11
C GLY A 54 11.94 9.83 -10.41
N ALA A 55 12.71 10.84 -10.79
CA ALA A 55 13.99 11.18 -10.18
C ALA A 55 13.89 11.86 -8.79
N GLN A 56 12.69 12.20 -8.32
CA GLN A 56 12.48 12.79 -6.98
C GLN A 56 12.32 11.73 -5.89
N TYR A 57 11.96 10.50 -6.27
CA TYR A 57 11.63 9.43 -5.34
C TYR A 57 12.50 8.20 -5.58
N MET A 58 12.81 7.49 -4.48
CA MET A 58 13.45 6.18 -4.53
C MET A 58 12.61 5.22 -5.38
N ARG A 59 13.27 4.52 -6.28
CA ARG A 59 12.62 3.49 -7.09
C ARG A 59 12.40 2.23 -6.25
N LEU A 60 11.13 1.84 -6.10
CA LEU A 60 10.67 0.62 -5.45
C LEU A 60 9.81 -0.13 -6.46
N ASP A 61 10.32 -1.21 -7.03
CA ASP A 61 9.56 -2.06 -7.93
C ASP A 61 8.49 -2.88 -7.18
N LEU A 62 7.65 -3.58 -7.91
CA LEU A 62 6.60 -4.41 -7.30
C LEU A 62 7.17 -5.53 -6.44
N ASN A 63 8.31 -6.09 -6.83
CA ASN A 63 8.98 -7.15 -6.10
C ASN A 63 9.54 -6.62 -4.78
N ALA A 64 10.19 -5.46 -4.76
CA ALA A 64 10.68 -4.84 -3.54
C ALA A 64 9.52 -4.52 -2.58
N ARG A 65 8.43 -3.90 -3.07
CA ARG A 65 7.25 -3.59 -2.23
C ARG A 65 6.64 -4.84 -1.60
N ARG A 66 6.53 -5.92 -2.38
CA ARG A 66 5.98 -7.20 -1.93
C ARG A 66 6.91 -7.94 -0.99
N ASN A 67 8.20 -8.09 -1.36
CA ASN A 67 9.18 -8.85 -0.59
C ASN A 67 9.52 -8.19 0.75
N LEU A 68 9.46 -6.86 0.83
CA LEU A 68 9.66 -6.08 2.05
C LEU A 68 8.38 -5.91 2.87
N GLU A 69 7.24 -6.39 2.37
CA GLU A 69 5.94 -6.29 3.04
C GLU A 69 5.64 -4.85 3.50
N LEU A 70 5.78 -3.89 2.59
CA LEU A 70 5.67 -2.48 2.94
C LEU A 70 4.26 -2.08 3.38
N ILE A 71 3.23 -2.57 2.70
CA ILE A 71 1.83 -2.19 2.89
C ILE A 71 0.99 -3.35 3.45
N GLU A 72 1.26 -4.56 2.98
CA GLU A 72 0.56 -5.79 3.36
C GLU A 72 1.51 -6.98 3.39
N THR A 73 1.18 -8.02 4.14
CA THR A 73 1.96 -9.25 4.21
C THR A 73 1.84 -10.09 2.94
N MET A 74 2.88 -10.84 2.59
CA MET A 74 2.91 -11.66 1.36
C MET A 74 1.85 -12.76 1.35
N ARG A 75 1.61 -13.42 2.50
CA ARG A 75 0.74 -14.59 2.58
C ARG A 75 -0.72 -14.25 2.80
N SER A 76 -1.04 -13.51 3.86
CA SER A 76 -2.42 -13.23 4.27
C SER A 76 -3.00 -11.98 3.64
N LYS A 77 -2.18 -11.15 2.97
CA LYS A 77 -2.60 -9.87 2.42
C LYS A 77 -3.22 -8.92 3.46
N GLU A 78 -2.76 -9.05 4.69
CA GLU A 78 -3.20 -8.24 5.81
C GLU A 78 -2.24 -7.08 6.07
N LYS A 79 -2.78 -5.97 6.59
CA LYS A 79 -1.98 -4.83 7.04
C LYS A 79 -1.10 -5.21 8.24
N ARG A 80 -1.62 -6.02 9.20
CA ARG A 80 -0.88 -6.45 10.38
C ARG A 80 0.34 -7.27 9.98
N GLY A 81 1.52 -6.87 10.44
CA GLY A 81 2.80 -7.48 10.08
C GLY A 81 3.51 -6.81 8.91
N SER A 82 2.97 -5.70 8.35
CA SER A 82 3.65 -4.85 7.35
C SER A 82 4.37 -3.66 7.98
N LEU A 83 5.22 -2.96 7.23
CA LEU A 83 5.82 -1.70 7.68
C LEU A 83 4.76 -0.64 7.95
N LEU A 84 3.75 -0.53 7.07
CA LEU A 84 2.62 0.38 7.26
C LEU A 84 1.88 0.13 8.57
N TRP A 85 1.74 -1.12 8.99
CA TRP A 85 1.09 -1.43 10.27
C TRP A 85 1.85 -0.88 11.47
N VAL A 86 3.17 -0.91 11.44
CA VAL A 86 4.01 -0.35 12.51
C VAL A 86 3.93 1.17 12.53
N LEU A 87 4.05 1.81 11.35
CA LEU A 87 4.21 3.26 11.25
C LEU A 87 2.88 4.02 11.30
N ASP A 88 1.75 3.40 10.98
CA ASP A 88 0.46 4.10 10.87
C ASP A 88 -0.27 4.20 12.21
N LYS A 89 0.00 5.31 12.90
CA LYS A 89 -0.74 5.81 14.07
C LYS A 89 -1.52 7.07 13.72
N THR A 90 -1.84 7.28 12.44
CA THR A 90 -2.56 8.47 11.99
C THR A 90 -4.01 8.49 12.50
N HIS A 91 -4.51 9.69 12.78
CA HIS A 91 -5.84 9.94 13.32
C HIS A 91 -6.85 10.26 12.22
N THR A 92 -6.40 10.84 11.10
CA THR A 92 -7.28 11.30 10.01
C THR A 92 -7.29 10.33 8.82
N PRO A 93 -8.41 10.24 8.07
CA PRO A 93 -8.43 9.46 6.83
C PRO A 93 -7.45 9.96 5.75
N MET A 94 -7.18 11.27 5.75
CA MET A 94 -6.21 11.91 4.84
C MET A 94 -4.79 11.51 5.19
N GLY A 95 -4.42 11.52 6.47
CA GLY A 95 -3.13 11.03 6.97
C GLY A 95 -2.90 9.56 6.62
N LYS A 96 -3.93 8.70 6.79
CA LYS A 96 -3.86 7.27 6.41
C LYS A 96 -3.55 7.04 4.92
N ARG A 97 -4.05 7.90 4.05
CA ARG A 97 -3.70 7.84 2.62
C ARG A 97 -2.28 8.34 2.37
N LEU A 98 -1.92 9.43 3.00
CA LEU A 98 -0.62 10.08 2.79
C LEU A 98 0.55 9.24 3.30
N ILE A 99 0.44 8.61 4.48
CA ILE A 99 1.51 7.75 5.02
C ILE A 99 1.80 6.57 4.09
N ARG A 100 0.77 5.97 3.51
CA ARG A 100 0.92 4.92 2.50
C ARG A 100 1.71 5.44 1.28
N THR A 101 1.34 6.61 0.77
CA THR A 101 2.04 7.25 -0.35
C THR A 101 3.51 7.54 0.00
N TRP A 102 3.80 8.03 1.20
CA TRP A 102 5.17 8.30 1.62
C TRP A 102 6.03 7.04 1.72
N ILE A 103 5.47 5.93 2.22
CA ILE A 103 6.16 4.63 2.26
C ILE A 103 6.45 4.10 0.84
N GLU A 104 5.52 4.29 -0.09
CA GLU A 104 5.68 3.85 -1.48
C GLU A 104 6.59 4.77 -2.33
N GLN A 105 6.82 6.01 -1.85
CA GLN A 105 7.59 7.06 -2.53
C GLN A 105 8.60 7.73 -1.57
N PRO A 106 9.66 7.02 -1.11
CA PRO A 106 10.70 7.62 -0.28
C PRO A 106 11.46 8.71 -1.05
N LEU A 107 11.90 9.74 -0.34
CA LEU A 107 12.55 10.90 -0.94
C LEU A 107 14.02 10.63 -1.30
N LEU A 108 14.52 11.31 -2.33
CA LEU A 108 15.94 11.31 -2.72
C LEU A 108 16.68 12.59 -2.29
N SER A 109 15.98 13.63 -1.88
CA SER A 109 16.57 14.89 -1.44
C SER A 109 16.93 14.88 0.05
N PRO A 110 18.22 14.91 0.44
CA PRO A 110 18.61 14.98 1.85
C PRO A 110 18.01 16.20 2.58
N ALA A 111 17.90 17.32 1.89
CA ALA A 111 17.29 18.53 2.46
C ALA A 111 15.80 18.36 2.78
N ALA A 112 15.05 17.68 1.89
CA ALA A 112 13.63 17.39 2.12
C ALA A 112 13.45 16.38 3.25
N ILE A 113 14.30 15.34 3.29
CA ILE A 113 14.33 14.34 4.36
C ILE A 113 14.65 15.02 5.71
N SER A 114 15.69 15.84 5.75
CA SER A 114 16.09 16.57 6.99
C SER A 114 14.98 17.46 7.51
N ARG A 115 14.21 18.13 6.64
CA ARG A 115 13.04 18.92 7.07
C ARG A 115 11.99 18.06 7.77
N ARG A 116 11.71 16.85 7.25
CA ARG A 116 10.79 15.92 7.93
C ARG A 116 11.36 15.43 9.26
N LEU A 117 12.64 15.04 9.27
CA LEU A 117 13.33 14.58 10.49
C LEU A 117 13.34 15.66 11.58
N ASN A 118 13.56 16.92 11.23
CA ASN A 118 13.51 18.03 12.19
C ASN A 118 12.10 18.20 12.80
N ALA A 119 11.05 18.07 11.97
CA ALA A 119 9.68 18.13 12.47
C ALA A 119 9.34 16.93 13.38
N VAL A 120 9.78 15.75 13.01
CA VAL A 120 9.59 14.53 13.83
C VAL A 120 10.36 14.66 15.16
N GLU A 121 11.58 15.20 15.15
CA GLU A 121 12.40 15.41 16.35
C GLU A 121 11.70 16.33 17.34
N GLU A 122 11.26 17.52 16.89
CA GLU A 122 10.53 18.48 17.72
C GLU A 122 9.27 17.83 18.33
N LEU A 123 8.50 17.09 17.55
CA LEU A 123 7.34 16.36 18.05
C LEU A 123 7.70 15.18 18.97
N CYS A 124 8.88 14.56 18.84
CA CYS A 124 9.35 13.53 19.76
C CYS A 124 9.73 14.09 21.14
N GLU A 125 10.32 15.28 21.17
CA GLU A 125 10.80 15.92 22.40
C GLU A 125 9.66 16.47 23.25
N ASP A 126 8.55 16.90 22.64
CA ASP A 126 7.38 17.46 23.33
C ASP A 126 6.21 16.48 23.37
N ALA A 127 6.09 15.71 24.46
CA ALA A 127 5.00 14.78 24.69
C ALA A 127 3.63 15.47 24.83
N VAL A 128 3.59 16.65 25.45
CA VAL A 128 2.35 17.40 25.65
C VAL A 128 1.81 17.90 24.32
N LEU A 129 2.68 18.40 23.46
CA LEU A 129 2.31 18.80 22.10
C LEU A 129 1.79 17.60 21.30
N ARG A 130 2.47 16.44 21.37
CA ARG A 130 1.99 15.21 20.68
C ARG A 130 0.58 14.83 21.09
N ASP A 131 0.31 14.76 22.40
CA ASP A 131 -1.00 14.36 22.92
C ASP A 131 -2.09 15.37 22.53
N THR A 132 -1.80 16.67 22.61
CA THR A 132 -2.72 17.73 22.20
C THR A 132 -3.05 17.63 20.70
N LEU A 133 -2.02 17.47 19.85
CA LEU A 133 -2.24 17.31 18.41
C LEU A 133 -3.02 16.03 18.07
N ALA A 134 -2.77 14.93 18.77
CA ALA A 134 -3.50 13.67 18.59
C ALA A 134 -4.99 13.83 18.93
N GLU A 135 -5.31 14.53 20.01
CA GLU A 135 -6.70 14.82 20.40
C GLU A 135 -7.42 15.68 19.36
N GLU A 136 -6.81 16.77 18.93
CA GLU A 136 -7.43 17.66 17.94
C GLU A 136 -7.57 17.00 16.56
N LEU A 137 -6.58 16.22 16.11
CA LEU A 137 -6.63 15.49 14.84
C LEU A 137 -7.69 14.38 14.85
N SER A 138 -7.95 13.75 15.98
CA SER A 138 -8.95 12.66 16.08
C SER A 138 -10.37 13.11 15.79
N GLY A 139 -10.67 14.41 15.92
CA GLY A 139 -11.96 15.01 15.58
C GLY A 139 -12.07 15.50 14.13
N ILE A 140 -11.03 15.36 13.33
CA ILE A 140 -11.00 15.84 11.94
C ILE A 140 -11.51 14.78 10.98
N HIS A 141 -12.58 15.10 10.24
CA HIS A 141 -13.15 14.26 9.21
C HIS A 141 -12.40 14.41 7.86
N ASP A 142 -12.80 13.62 6.87
CA ASP A 142 -12.16 13.58 5.54
C ASP A 142 -12.50 14.83 4.70
N LEU A 143 -11.74 15.91 4.91
CA LEU A 143 -11.91 17.17 4.17
C LEU A 143 -11.80 17.01 2.66
N GLU A 144 -10.87 16.19 2.17
CA GLU A 144 -10.67 15.96 0.73
C GLU A 144 -11.91 15.32 0.10
N ARG A 145 -12.48 14.33 0.78
CA ARG A 145 -13.66 13.63 0.28
C ARG A 145 -14.90 14.52 0.37
N VAL A 146 -15.07 15.25 1.47
CA VAL A 146 -16.22 16.13 1.66
C VAL A 146 -16.21 17.25 0.65
N ILE A 147 -15.10 17.97 0.47
CA ILE A 147 -15.04 19.07 -0.52
C ILE A 147 -15.22 18.58 -1.96
N THR A 148 -14.69 17.41 -2.29
CA THR A 148 -14.94 16.79 -3.60
C THR A 148 -16.43 16.59 -3.84
N ARG A 149 -17.17 16.05 -2.87
CA ARG A 149 -18.62 15.84 -2.99
C ARG A 149 -19.40 17.16 -3.03
N VAL A 150 -18.97 18.16 -2.27
CA VAL A 150 -19.52 19.51 -2.28
C VAL A 150 -19.41 20.12 -3.69
N VAL A 151 -18.24 20.03 -4.28
CA VAL A 151 -17.95 20.55 -5.61
C VAL A 151 -18.75 19.79 -6.69
N TYR A 152 -18.85 18.45 -6.60
CA TYR A 152 -19.65 17.64 -7.54
C TYR A 152 -21.16 17.80 -7.38
N GLY A 153 -21.63 18.49 -6.34
CA GLY A 153 -23.07 18.66 -6.11
C GLY A 153 -23.77 17.44 -5.52
N SER A 154 -23.02 16.47 -5.00
CA SER A 154 -23.54 15.23 -4.40
C SER A 154 -23.51 15.24 -2.87
N ALA A 155 -23.01 16.33 -2.26
CA ALA A 155 -22.97 16.47 -0.81
C ALA A 155 -24.36 16.71 -0.24
N ASN A 156 -24.62 16.11 0.94
CA ASN A 156 -25.84 16.32 1.72
C ASN A 156 -25.59 17.24 2.94
N GLY A 157 -26.64 17.53 3.71
CA GLY A 157 -26.56 18.39 4.89
C GLY A 157 -25.61 17.86 5.96
N ARG A 158 -25.54 16.53 6.17
CA ARG A 158 -24.65 15.90 7.15
C ARG A 158 -23.18 16.06 6.79
N GLU A 159 -22.86 16.04 5.51
CA GLU A 159 -21.49 16.25 5.04
C GLU A 159 -21.05 17.70 5.20
N LEU A 160 -21.94 18.67 5.00
CA LEU A 160 -21.64 20.07 5.33
C LEU A 160 -21.45 20.24 6.85
N ARG A 161 -22.26 19.61 7.68
CA ARG A 161 -22.05 19.62 9.14
C ARG A 161 -20.76 18.96 9.57
N SER A 162 -20.34 17.88 8.89
CA SER A 162 -19.01 17.26 9.11
C SER A 162 -17.87 18.22 8.75
N LEU A 163 -18.03 19.01 7.69
CA LEU A 163 -17.06 20.06 7.32
C LEU A 163 -17.02 21.17 8.39
N GLU A 164 -18.15 21.63 8.85
CA GLU A 164 -18.26 22.64 9.92
C GLU A 164 -17.60 22.14 11.22
N SER A 165 -17.96 20.95 11.68
CA SER A 165 -17.35 20.33 12.85
C SER A 165 -15.83 20.21 12.75
N THR A 166 -15.32 19.85 11.57
CA THR A 166 -13.88 19.82 11.29
C THR A 166 -13.26 21.20 11.34
N ALA A 167 -13.89 22.20 10.71
CA ALA A 167 -13.40 23.56 10.71
C ALA A 167 -13.28 24.15 12.12
N ARG A 168 -14.21 23.81 13.03
CA ARG A 168 -14.14 24.21 14.44
C ARG A 168 -12.94 23.61 15.22
N ARG A 169 -12.33 22.54 14.70
CA ARG A 169 -11.11 21.93 15.26
C ARG A 169 -9.82 22.58 14.77
N LEU A 170 -9.86 23.34 13.68
CA LEU A 170 -8.66 23.94 13.09
C LEU A 170 -8.05 25.07 13.94
N PRO A 171 -8.82 26.00 14.56
CA PRO A 171 -8.25 27.02 15.43
C PRO A 171 -7.49 26.48 16.66
N PRO A 172 -8.01 25.49 17.44
CA PRO A 172 -7.25 24.83 18.50
C PRO A 172 -5.97 24.16 17.97
N LEU A 173 -6.04 23.47 16.84
CA LEU A 173 -4.88 22.83 16.19
C LEU A 173 -3.80 23.87 15.81
N ARG A 174 -4.20 25.01 15.25
CA ARG A 174 -3.30 26.13 14.95
C ARG A 174 -2.67 26.72 16.21
N THR A 175 -3.44 26.82 17.29
CA THR A 175 -2.97 27.32 18.57
C THR A 175 -1.89 26.41 19.16
N ALA A 176 -2.08 25.11 19.11
CA ALA A 176 -1.10 24.12 19.55
C ALA A 176 0.23 24.21 18.78
N LEU A 177 0.17 24.55 17.49
CA LEU A 177 1.35 24.68 16.61
C LEU A 177 2.03 26.07 16.69
N LYS A 178 1.54 27.01 17.52
CA LYS A 178 2.00 28.41 17.47
C LYS A 178 3.48 28.58 17.81
N ASP A 179 3.99 27.76 18.72
CA ASP A 179 5.35 27.90 19.28
C ASP A 179 6.34 26.88 18.65
N VAL A 180 6.00 26.24 17.52
CA VAL A 180 6.89 25.30 16.83
C VAL A 180 8.04 26.02 16.11
N HIS A 181 9.22 25.39 16.09
CA HIS A 181 10.45 25.97 15.56
C HIS A 181 10.86 25.37 14.20
N SER A 182 10.53 24.10 13.92
CA SER A 182 10.91 23.46 12.66
C SER A 182 10.23 24.13 11.47
N GLN A 183 11.00 24.38 10.41
CA GLN A 183 10.52 25.07 9.21
C GLN A 183 9.31 24.36 8.57
N LEU A 184 9.27 23.03 8.65
CA LEU A 184 8.17 22.27 8.06
C LEU A 184 6.88 22.42 8.87
N LEU A 185 6.93 22.39 10.20
CA LEU A 185 5.76 22.62 11.04
C LEU A 185 5.25 24.05 10.92
N GLN A 186 6.15 25.04 10.86
CA GLN A 186 5.78 26.44 10.60
C GLN A 186 5.10 26.62 9.26
N LYS A 187 5.60 25.93 8.20
CA LYS A 187 4.95 25.93 6.88
C LYS A 187 3.56 25.30 6.96
N ILE A 188 3.43 24.16 7.62
CA ILE A 188 2.15 23.49 7.83
C ILE A 188 1.17 24.40 8.57
N LEU A 189 1.60 25.05 9.63
CA LEU A 189 0.80 26.03 10.37
C LEU A 189 0.30 27.18 9.47
N ALA A 190 1.15 27.69 8.59
CA ALA A 190 0.78 28.74 7.64
C ALA A 190 -0.22 28.29 6.58
N GLU A 191 -0.21 27.00 6.21
CA GLU A 191 -1.12 26.41 5.22
C GLU A 191 -2.45 25.93 5.80
N ILE A 192 -2.55 25.74 7.12
CA ILE A 192 -3.82 25.42 7.78
C ILE A 192 -4.62 26.73 7.93
N ASP A 193 -5.71 26.85 7.18
CA ASP A 193 -6.68 27.93 7.33
C ASP A 193 -7.69 27.57 8.43
N SER A 194 -8.15 28.55 9.22
CA SER A 194 -9.14 28.31 10.28
C SER A 194 -10.54 27.96 9.75
N LEU A 195 -10.86 28.39 8.51
CA LEU A 195 -12.15 28.20 7.85
C LEU A 195 -13.35 28.66 8.70
N ASP A 196 -13.18 29.67 9.57
CA ASP A 196 -14.21 30.16 10.48
C ASP A 196 -15.43 30.69 9.68
N ASP A 197 -15.19 31.39 8.59
CA ASP A 197 -16.21 31.91 7.68
C ASP A 197 -17.07 30.81 7.05
N VAL A 198 -16.42 29.69 6.68
CA VAL A 198 -17.11 28.50 6.14
C VAL A 198 -17.92 27.82 7.25
N ALA A 199 -17.33 27.66 8.43
CA ALA A 199 -18.01 27.08 9.58
C ALA A 199 -19.23 27.91 9.99
N ASP A 200 -19.09 29.23 10.08
CA ASP A 200 -20.17 30.15 10.43
C ASP A 200 -21.31 30.17 9.39
N LEU A 201 -20.95 30.09 8.10
CA LEU A 201 -21.95 29.97 7.04
C LEU A 201 -22.78 28.70 7.19
N ILE A 202 -22.13 27.56 7.39
CA ILE A 202 -22.81 26.26 7.52
C ILE A 202 -23.63 26.23 8.81
N ASP A 203 -23.10 26.70 9.93
CA ASP A 203 -23.80 26.72 11.21
C ASP A 203 -25.06 27.59 11.18
N ARG A 204 -25.02 28.76 10.52
CA ARG A 204 -26.19 29.62 10.35
C ARG A 204 -27.25 29.00 9.43
N ALA A 205 -26.80 28.27 8.39
CA ALA A 205 -27.67 27.81 7.33
C ALA A 205 -28.31 26.43 7.59
N ILE A 206 -27.55 25.50 8.16
CA ILE A 206 -27.92 24.09 8.24
C ILE A 206 -28.26 23.70 9.67
N VAL A 207 -29.33 22.93 9.87
CA VAL A 207 -29.70 22.39 11.19
C VAL A 207 -28.62 21.45 11.75
N GLU A 208 -28.58 21.24 13.06
CA GLU A 208 -27.56 20.37 13.71
C GLU A 208 -27.62 18.91 13.27
N ASP A 209 -28.82 18.34 13.16
CA ASP A 209 -29.03 16.97 12.65
C ASP A 209 -29.90 17.00 11.38
N PRO A 210 -29.32 17.25 10.20
CA PRO A 210 -30.06 17.33 8.97
C PRO A 210 -30.50 15.94 8.50
N PRO A 211 -31.69 15.83 7.84
CA PRO A 211 -32.16 14.59 7.27
C PRO A 211 -31.18 14.10 6.19
N PHE A 212 -31.21 12.80 5.93
CA PHE A 212 -30.31 12.20 4.92
C PHE A 212 -30.62 12.69 3.50
N SER A 213 -31.91 12.88 3.20
CA SER A 213 -32.39 13.26 1.87
C SER A 213 -32.86 14.72 1.82
N LEU A 214 -32.35 15.47 0.84
CA LEU A 214 -32.80 16.83 0.56
C LEU A 214 -34.31 16.93 0.24
N ARG A 215 -34.93 15.81 -0.16
CA ARG A 215 -36.37 15.76 -0.52
C ARG A 215 -37.31 15.76 0.69
N GLU A 216 -36.77 15.49 1.87
CA GLU A 216 -37.58 15.43 3.09
C GLU A 216 -37.89 16.82 3.67
N GLY A 217 -37.11 17.83 3.26
CA GLY A 217 -37.15 19.17 3.87
C GLY A 217 -36.57 19.17 5.29
N GLY A 218 -36.59 20.30 5.96
CA GLY A 218 -36.08 20.43 7.34
C GLY A 218 -34.55 20.54 7.44
N ILE A 219 -33.90 20.96 6.37
CA ILE A 219 -32.42 21.07 6.30
C ILE A 219 -31.95 22.46 6.72
N ILE A 220 -32.69 23.49 6.35
CA ILE A 220 -32.33 24.89 6.60
C ILE A 220 -32.80 25.30 8.00
N LYS A 221 -31.89 25.91 8.75
CA LYS A 221 -32.09 26.41 10.13
C LYS A 221 -33.07 27.58 10.13
N ALA A 222 -33.90 27.65 11.17
CA ALA A 222 -34.79 28.80 11.35
C ALA A 222 -33.98 30.07 11.54
N GLY A 223 -34.43 31.17 10.95
CA GLY A 223 -33.76 32.46 10.97
C GLY A 223 -32.76 32.65 9.82
N PHE A 224 -32.54 31.67 8.96
CA PHE A 224 -31.65 31.82 7.79
C PHE A 224 -32.34 32.51 6.61
N SER A 225 -33.65 32.30 6.44
CA SER A 225 -34.44 32.92 5.38
C SER A 225 -35.84 33.27 5.90
N GLU A 226 -36.18 34.56 5.91
CA GLU A 226 -37.50 35.04 6.30
C GLU A 226 -38.62 34.41 5.49
N GLU A 227 -38.44 34.26 4.16
CA GLU A 227 -39.42 33.63 3.29
C GLU A 227 -39.70 32.16 3.69
N LEU A 228 -38.64 31.41 4.02
CA LEU A 228 -38.78 30.03 4.48
C LEU A 228 -39.49 29.97 5.83
N ASP A 229 -39.15 30.86 6.74
CA ASP A 229 -39.73 30.91 8.08
C ASP A 229 -41.24 31.26 8.02
N LEU A 230 -41.62 32.16 7.14
CA LEU A 230 -43.03 32.47 6.84
C LEU A 230 -43.79 31.25 6.35
N LEU A 231 -43.23 30.52 5.33
CA LEU A 231 -43.83 29.29 4.81
C LEU A 231 -44.00 28.23 5.88
N LYS A 232 -43.00 28.03 6.75
CA LYS A 232 -43.07 27.09 7.90
C LYS A 232 -44.07 27.55 8.95
N GLY A 233 -44.18 28.86 9.15
CA GLY A 233 -45.18 29.49 10.02
C GLY A 233 -46.60 29.21 9.52
N ASP A 234 -46.84 29.40 8.21
CA ASP A 234 -48.15 29.09 7.59
C ASP A 234 -48.52 27.61 7.72
N MET A 235 -47.56 26.71 7.55
CA MET A 235 -47.78 25.28 7.75
C MET A 235 -48.15 24.94 9.23
N SER A 236 -47.46 25.55 10.18
CA SER A 236 -47.72 25.35 11.62
C SER A 236 -49.08 25.91 12.02
N SER A 237 -49.43 27.11 11.51
CA SER A 237 -50.71 27.72 11.68
C SER A 237 -51.82 26.87 11.05
N GLY A 238 -51.60 26.31 9.85
CA GLY A 238 -52.50 25.38 9.19
C GLY A 238 -52.83 24.11 10.03
N ARG A 239 -51.84 23.56 10.72
CA ARG A 239 -52.06 22.45 11.65
C ARG A 239 -52.92 22.86 12.88
N GLY A 240 -52.72 24.08 13.36
CA GLY A 240 -53.60 24.64 14.41
C GLY A 240 -55.03 24.85 13.95
N VAL A 241 -55.25 25.25 12.68
CA VAL A 241 -56.57 25.36 12.06
C VAL A 241 -57.20 23.97 11.91
N LEU A 242 -56.48 22.93 11.53
CA LEU A 242 -56.96 21.54 11.49
C LEU A 242 -57.47 21.07 12.83
N ALA A 243 -56.76 21.35 13.91
CA ALA A 243 -57.22 21.03 15.25
C ALA A 243 -58.52 21.80 15.67
N LYS A 244 -58.62 23.07 15.21
CA LYS A 244 -59.88 23.87 15.40
C LYS A 244 -61.02 23.32 14.56
N ILE A 245 -60.78 22.91 13.31
CA ILE A 245 -61.79 22.24 12.48
C ILE A 245 -62.24 20.94 13.15
N GLU A 246 -61.33 20.13 13.66
CA GLU A 246 -61.66 18.90 14.39
C GLU A 246 -62.55 19.16 15.59
N SER A 247 -62.20 20.14 16.45
CA SER A 247 -63.01 20.49 17.62
C SER A 247 -64.37 21.11 17.25
N GLY A 248 -64.37 22.03 16.27
CA GLY A 248 -65.58 22.66 15.78
C GLY A 248 -66.57 21.69 15.10
N GLU A 249 -66.03 20.75 14.31
CA GLU A 249 -66.84 19.69 13.71
C GLU A 249 -67.34 18.66 14.74
N ARG A 250 -66.59 18.39 15.82
CA ARG A 250 -67.12 17.59 16.93
C ARG A 250 -68.30 18.29 17.65
N GLU A 251 -68.17 19.57 17.92
CA GLU A 251 -69.27 20.37 18.55
C GLU A 251 -70.46 20.49 17.62
N ARG A 252 -70.26 20.82 16.34
CA ARG A 252 -71.29 21.01 15.34
C ARG A 252 -72.13 19.73 15.10
N THR A 253 -71.43 18.59 14.99
CA THR A 253 -72.06 17.30 14.63
C THR A 253 -72.46 16.47 15.83
N GLY A 254 -71.98 16.80 17.05
CA GLY A 254 -72.22 16.00 18.25
C GLY A 254 -71.42 14.67 18.26
N ILE A 255 -70.58 14.41 17.29
CA ILE A 255 -69.82 13.16 17.15
C ILE A 255 -68.52 13.26 17.96
N SER A 256 -68.55 12.82 19.21
CA SER A 256 -67.35 12.95 20.12
C SER A 256 -66.12 12.21 19.71
N LYS A 257 -66.24 11.17 18.86
CA LYS A 257 -65.12 10.36 18.37
C LYS A 257 -64.69 10.72 16.94
N LEU A 258 -65.13 11.84 16.40
CA LEU A 258 -64.66 12.36 15.12
C LEU A 258 -63.17 12.73 15.21
N LYS A 259 -62.37 12.37 14.20
CA LYS A 259 -60.96 12.72 14.11
C LYS A 259 -60.64 13.23 12.72
N VAL A 260 -59.74 14.21 12.61
CA VAL A 260 -59.12 14.61 11.36
C VAL A 260 -57.85 13.81 11.20
N GLY A 261 -57.70 13.11 10.10
CA GLY A 261 -56.50 12.33 9.73
C GLY A 261 -55.97 12.69 8.35
N TYR A 262 -54.78 12.21 8.06
CA TYR A 262 -54.13 12.38 6.76
C TYR A 262 -53.76 11.02 6.14
N ASN A 263 -53.99 10.89 4.84
CA ASN A 263 -53.57 9.75 4.05
C ASN A 263 -52.95 10.21 2.73
N ARG A 264 -51.84 9.62 2.33
CA ARG A 264 -51.11 10.00 1.10
C ARG A 264 -51.94 9.94 -0.20
N VAL A 265 -52.94 9.04 -0.24
CA VAL A 265 -53.77 8.85 -1.44
C VAL A 265 -54.96 9.79 -1.45
N PHE A 266 -55.56 10.11 -0.33
CA PHE A 266 -56.83 10.85 -0.22
C PHE A 266 -56.66 12.24 0.38
N GLY A 267 -55.49 12.58 0.91
CA GLY A 267 -55.24 13.83 1.61
C GLY A 267 -55.77 13.83 3.03
N TYR A 268 -56.19 15.01 3.53
CA TYR A 268 -56.85 15.15 4.83
C TYR A 268 -58.28 14.67 4.75
N TYR A 269 -58.73 13.98 5.77
CA TYR A 269 -60.10 13.44 5.88
C TYR A 269 -60.62 13.52 7.32
N ILE A 270 -61.93 13.57 7.44
CA ILE A 270 -62.65 13.42 8.69
C ILE A 270 -63.05 11.95 8.84
N GLU A 271 -62.59 11.30 9.91
CA GLU A 271 -62.93 9.91 10.21
C GLU A 271 -64.07 9.86 11.23
N VAL A 272 -65.17 9.20 10.85
CA VAL A 272 -66.35 9.03 11.66
C VAL A 272 -66.58 7.53 11.89
N PRO A 273 -66.60 7.05 13.17
CA PRO A 273 -66.95 5.66 13.48
C PRO A 273 -68.31 5.28 12.98
N ASN A 274 -68.51 4.04 12.55
CA ASN A 274 -69.78 3.53 12.00
C ASN A 274 -70.96 3.70 12.94
N ALA A 275 -70.74 3.73 14.25
CA ALA A 275 -71.78 3.98 15.27
C ALA A 275 -72.51 5.34 15.14
N PHE A 276 -71.81 6.33 14.48
CA PHE A 276 -72.32 7.69 14.33
C PHE A 276 -72.70 8.04 12.86
N LYS A 277 -72.78 7.06 11.99
CA LYS A 277 -73.02 7.20 10.57
C LYS A 277 -74.32 8.04 10.25
N ASN A 278 -75.35 7.88 11.05
CA ASN A 278 -76.62 8.60 10.84
C ASN A 278 -76.57 10.08 11.28
N GLN A 279 -75.52 10.48 12.00
CA GLN A 279 -75.31 11.87 12.43
C GLN A 279 -74.43 12.68 11.51
N VAL A 280 -73.90 12.05 10.42
CA VAL A 280 -73.04 12.72 9.47
C VAL A 280 -73.86 13.74 8.64
N PRO A 281 -73.39 15.02 8.55
CA PRO A 281 -74.02 16.05 7.77
C PRO A 281 -74.06 15.71 6.26
N LYS A 282 -75.10 16.17 5.59
CA LYS A 282 -75.26 15.89 4.14
C LYS A 282 -74.19 16.53 3.26
N GLU A 283 -73.55 17.60 3.71
CA GLU A 283 -72.43 18.26 3.05
C GLU A 283 -71.12 17.50 3.08
N TYR A 284 -71.00 16.47 3.91
CA TYR A 284 -69.80 15.61 3.96
C TYR A 284 -69.74 14.69 2.72
N ILE A 285 -68.66 14.81 1.97
CA ILE A 285 -68.42 13.97 0.79
C ILE A 285 -67.67 12.70 1.23
N ARG A 286 -68.32 11.56 1.09
CA ARG A 286 -67.70 10.26 1.48
C ARG A 286 -66.61 9.90 0.46
N LYS A 287 -65.42 9.55 0.98
CA LYS A 287 -64.28 9.13 0.16
C LYS A 287 -63.91 7.65 0.34
N GLN A 288 -64.05 7.12 1.54
CA GLN A 288 -63.67 5.75 1.82
C GLN A 288 -64.57 5.17 2.93
N THR A 289 -64.94 3.91 2.74
CA THR A 289 -65.62 3.10 3.78
C THR A 289 -64.65 2.04 4.26
N LEU A 290 -64.42 1.98 5.57
CA LEU A 290 -63.62 0.98 6.27
C LEU A 290 -64.49 0.12 7.17
N THR A 291 -63.94 -0.97 7.69
CA THR A 291 -64.67 -1.92 8.53
C THR A 291 -65.31 -1.25 9.76
N ASN A 292 -64.61 -0.29 10.40
CA ASN A 292 -65.02 0.33 11.68
C ASN A 292 -65.35 1.84 11.55
N CYS A 293 -65.15 2.48 10.44
CA CYS A 293 -65.33 3.91 10.24
C CYS A 293 -65.52 4.26 8.76
N GLU A 294 -66.07 5.45 8.50
CA GLU A 294 -66.17 6.06 7.20
C GLU A 294 -65.30 7.35 7.17
N ARG A 295 -64.71 7.66 6.03
CA ARG A 295 -63.88 8.84 5.82
C ARG A 295 -64.53 9.80 4.86
N PHE A 296 -64.58 11.04 5.32
CA PHE A 296 -65.26 12.12 4.61
C PHE A 296 -64.32 13.30 4.37
N ILE A 297 -64.67 14.14 3.41
CA ILE A 297 -64.04 15.44 3.17
C ILE A 297 -65.09 16.54 3.18
N THR A 298 -64.64 17.73 3.59
CA THR A 298 -65.44 18.97 3.44
C THR A 298 -64.71 19.93 2.51
N PRO A 299 -65.45 20.89 1.85
CA PRO A 299 -64.82 21.90 1.01
C PRO A 299 -63.74 22.71 1.75
N GLU A 300 -64.05 23.09 3.00
CA GLU A 300 -63.12 23.82 3.90
C GLU A 300 -61.84 23.04 4.17
N LEU A 301 -61.96 21.75 4.50
CA LEU A 301 -60.83 20.86 4.74
C LEU A 301 -59.97 20.71 3.47
N LYS A 302 -60.62 20.68 2.28
CA LYS A 302 -59.91 20.56 1.01
C LYS A 302 -59.15 21.84 0.62
N GLU A 303 -59.72 23.00 0.88
CA GLU A 303 -59.08 24.29 0.67
C GLU A 303 -57.85 24.44 1.62
N LEU A 304 -58.02 24.12 2.87
CA LEU A 304 -56.93 24.10 3.86
C LEU A 304 -55.83 23.09 3.48
N GLU A 305 -56.20 21.90 3.00
CA GLU A 305 -55.26 20.93 2.44
C GLU A 305 -54.41 21.53 1.32
N GLY A 306 -55.06 22.16 0.32
CA GLY A 306 -54.34 22.78 -0.78
C GLY A 306 -53.33 23.85 -0.32
N ARG A 307 -53.71 24.63 0.69
CA ARG A 307 -52.82 25.64 1.29
C ARG A 307 -51.63 25.00 2.03
N ILE A 308 -51.86 23.97 2.89
CA ILE A 308 -50.81 23.31 3.67
C ILE A 308 -49.85 22.54 2.75
N LEU A 309 -50.36 21.74 1.81
CA LEU A 309 -49.55 20.97 0.90
C LEU A 309 -48.78 21.90 -0.08
N GLY A 310 -49.44 22.94 -0.59
CA GLY A 310 -48.77 23.93 -1.44
C GLY A 310 -47.67 24.71 -0.69
N ALA A 311 -47.87 25.04 0.57
CA ALA A 311 -46.81 25.65 1.41
C ALA A 311 -45.66 24.66 1.71
N HIS A 312 -46.00 23.39 1.93
CA HIS A 312 -44.98 22.34 2.13
C HIS A 312 -44.09 22.16 0.90
N ASP A 313 -44.70 21.98 -0.30
CA ASP A 313 -43.95 21.78 -1.53
C ASP A 313 -43.05 22.99 -1.85
N ARG A 314 -43.58 24.21 -1.66
CA ARG A 314 -42.79 25.44 -1.80
C ARG A 314 -41.65 25.52 -0.80
N SER A 315 -41.90 25.14 0.47
CA SER A 315 -40.88 25.12 1.52
C SER A 315 -39.76 24.16 1.15
N VAL A 316 -40.05 22.94 0.69
CA VAL A 316 -39.04 21.95 0.29
C VAL A 316 -38.24 22.44 -0.93
N GLN A 317 -38.92 23.06 -1.92
CA GLN A 317 -38.23 23.63 -3.07
C GLN A 317 -37.30 24.79 -2.68
N LEU A 318 -37.76 25.69 -1.81
CA LEU A 318 -36.97 26.83 -1.33
C LEU A 318 -35.78 26.32 -0.48
N GLU A 319 -35.99 25.33 0.40
CA GLU A 319 -34.89 24.72 1.15
C GLU A 319 -33.84 24.11 0.24
N HIS A 320 -34.25 23.45 -0.83
CA HIS A 320 -33.30 22.90 -1.83
C HIS A 320 -32.51 24.02 -2.52
N GLN A 321 -33.17 25.12 -2.90
CA GLN A 321 -32.49 26.28 -3.53
C GLN A 321 -31.49 26.94 -2.57
N LEU A 322 -31.87 27.16 -1.32
CA LEU A 322 -31.03 27.72 -0.27
C LEU A 322 -29.83 26.81 0.04
N PHE A 323 -30.06 25.50 0.15
CA PHE A 323 -29.01 24.52 0.33
C PHE A 323 -28.02 24.54 -0.83
N GLU A 324 -28.50 24.59 -2.08
CA GLU A 324 -27.64 24.70 -3.26
C GLU A 324 -26.83 26.00 -3.32
N GLN A 325 -27.37 27.11 -2.83
CA GLN A 325 -26.63 28.36 -2.68
C GLN A 325 -25.50 28.24 -1.67
N VAL A 326 -25.79 27.69 -0.47
CA VAL A 326 -24.77 27.46 0.58
C VAL A 326 -23.70 26.50 0.05
N ARG A 327 -24.09 25.38 -0.56
CA ARG A 327 -23.17 24.42 -1.16
C ARG A 327 -22.24 25.07 -2.19
N LYS A 328 -22.77 25.94 -3.07
CA LYS A 328 -21.97 26.66 -4.07
C LYS A 328 -21.01 27.65 -3.45
N GLN A 329 -21.40 28.35 -2.38
CA GLN A 329 -20.50 29.23 -1.64
C GLN A 329 -19.35 28.44 -1.02
N VAL A 330 -19.64 27.32 -0.36
CA VAL A 330 -18.60 26.43 0.20
C VAL A 330 -17.71 25.84 -0.93
N ALA A 331 -18.28 25.50 -2.08
CA ALA A 331 -17.52 25.04 -3.24
C ALA A 331 -16.54 26.10 -3.78
N GLY A 332 -16.87 27.39 -3.64
CA GLY A 332 -15.95 28.48 -3.97
C GLY A 332 -14.68 28.52 -3.13
N GLU A 333 -14.72 27.97 -1.91
CA GLU A 333 -13.58 27.90 -0.99
C GLU A 333 -12.75 26.62 -1.15
N MET A 334 -12.93 25.87 -2.23
CA MET A 334 -12.31 24.58 -2.48
C MET A 334 -10.80 24.61 -2.30
N GLU A 335 -10.10 25.60 -2.85
CA GLU A 335 -8.64 25.68 -2.79
C GLU A 335 -8.10 25.85 -1.35
N ARG A 336 -8.76 26.68 -0.54
CA ARG A 336 -8.42 26.87 0.89
C ARG A 336 -8.61 25.57 1.66
N ILE A 337 -9.75 24.90 1.46
CA ILE A 337 -10.09 23.63 2.12
C ILE A 337 -9.12 22.53 1.70
N GLN A 338 -8.78 22.41 0.41
CA GLN A 338 -7.81 21.43 -0.06
C GLN A 338 -6.41 21.69 0.48
N ARG A 339 -5.94 22.92 0.50
CA ARG A 339 -4.63 23.29 1.08
C ARG A 339 -4.57 22.89 2.55
N THR A 340 -5.60 23.23 3.31
CA THR A 340 -5.73 22.84 4.71
C THR A 340 -5.74 21.31 4.88
N ALA A 341 -6.47 20.59 4.04
CA ALA A 341 -6.53 19.13 4.08
C ALA A 341 -5.15 18.48 3.87
N VAL A 342 -4.37 18.99 2.91
CA VAL A 342 -2.99 18.54 2.65
C VAL A 342 -2.08 18.84 3.85
N ALA A 343 -2.17 20.04 4.42
CA ALA A 343 -1.39 20.43 5.57
C ALA A 343 -1.70 19.58 6.81
N VAL A 344 -2.98 19.34 7.08
CA VAL A 344 -3.44 18.44 8.17
C VAL A 344 -2.97 17.00 7.94
N ALA A 345 -3.04 16.49 6.72
CA ALA A 345 -2.54 15.15 6.41
C ALA A 345 -1.02 15.01 6.65
N GLN A 346 -0.24 16.04 6.28
CA GLN A 346 1.20 16.06 6.54
C GLN A 346 1.52 16.10 8.04
N LEU A 347 0.81 16.93 8.80
CA LEU A 347 0.94 16.99 10.24
C LEU A 347 0.66 15.64 10.90
N ASP A 348 -0.44 15.01 10.51
CA ASP A 348 -0.88 13.72 11.05
C ASP A 348 0.15 12.60 10.78
N VAL A 349 0.79 12.58 9.59
CA VAL A 349 1.85 11.61 9.28
C VAL A 349 3.11 11.89 10.10
N LEU A 350 3.52 13.17 10.25
CA LEU A 350 4.68 13.54 11.06
C LEU A 350 4.45 13.20 12.53
N LEU A 351 3.26 13.45 13.04
CA LEU A 351 2.85 13.06 14.38
C LEU A 351 2.89 11.55 14.57
N SER A 352 2.39 10.80 13.60
CA SER A 352 2.44 9.32 13.59
C SER A 352 3.89 8.82 13.67
N PHE A 353 4.82 9.40 12.90
CA PHE A 353 6.24 9.07 12.97
C PHE A 353 6.85 9.40 14.33
N ALA A 354 6.51 10.54 14.89
CA ALA A 354 6.98 10.95 16.22
C ALA A 354 6.48 10.00 17.32
N GLN A 355 5.19 9.65 17.29
CA GLN A 355 4.60 8.73 18.25
C GLN A 355 5.25 7.35 18.20
N VAL A 356 5.39 6.75 16.99
CA VAL A 356 6.04 5.45 16.81
C VAL A 356 7.50 5.50 17.25
N SER A 357 8.19 6.62 16.97
CA SER A 357 9.59 6.79 17.34
C SER A 357 9.79 6.88 18.85
N ALA A 358 8.92 7.60 19.54
CA ALA A 358 8.94 7.71 21.00
C ALA A 358 8.61 6.35 21.67
N ASP A 359 7.55 5.68 21.21
CA ASP A 359 7.07 4.43 21.79
C ASP A 359 8.10 3.29 21.64
N ASN A 360 8.83 3.24 20.52
CA ASN A 360 9.77 2.15 20.20
C ASN A 360 11.24 2.54 20.37
N HIS A 361 11.53 3.71 20.93
CA HIS A 361 12.90 4.21 21.15
C HIS A 361 13.72 4.20 19.83
N TYR A 362 13.16 4.76 18.77
CA TYR A 362 13.86 4.94 17.51
C TYR A 362 14.77 6.16 17.56
N THR A 363 15.85 6.11 16.80
CA THR A 363 16.88 7.15 16.78
C THR A 363 16.80 7.94 15.46
N ARG A 364 17.08 9.23 15.53
CA ARG A 364 17.19 10.08 14.36
C ARG A 364 18.35 9.64 13.47
N PRO A 365 18.12 9.29 12.18
CA PRO A 365 19.19 8.93 11.25
C PRO A 365 19.89 10.18 10.71
N ILE A 366 21.18 10.08 10.43
CA ILE A 366 21.93 11.02 9.60
C ILE A 366 21.77 10.61 8.16
N VAL A 367 21.14 11.46 7.33
CA VAL A 367 20.94 11.20 5.90
C VAL A 367 21.77 12.16 5.07
N ASP A 368 22.69 11.62 4.25
CA ASP A 368 23.66 12.40 3.50
C ASP A 368 23.93 11.82 2.09
N MET A 369 24.89 12.41 1.36
CA MET A 369 25.32 11.95 0.03
C MET A 369 26.63 11.12 0.08
N SER A 370 27.05 10.66 1.25
CA SER A 370 28.32 9.94 1.44
C SER A 370 28.37 8.57 0.77
N GLY A 371 27.22 7.99 0.44
CA GLY A 371 27.09 6.62 -0.06
C GLY A 371 27.35 5.55 1.01
N LYS A 372 27.57 5.93 2.27
CA LYS A 372 27.75 5.01 3.40
C LYS A 372 26.42 4.56 3.95
N LEU A 373 26.36 3.33 4.46
CA LEU A 373 25.25 2.80 5.23
C LEU A 373 25.82 2.15 6.46
N ILE A 374 25.72 2.85 7.59
CA ILE A 374 26.27 2.43 8.88
C ILE A 374 25.11 2.39 9.87
N LEU A 375 24.83 1.22 10.37
CA LEU A 375 23.82 1.01 11.44
C LEU A 375 24.49 0.32 12.62
N LYS A 376 24.21 0.79 13.83
CA LYS A 376 24.64 0.15 15.07
C LYS A 376 23.43 -0.31 15.86
N GLU A 377 23.50 -1.55 16.34
CA GLU A 377 22.44 -2.19 17.12
C GLU A 377 21.05 -2.05 16.46
N SER A 378 21.02 -2.23 15.15
CA SER A 378 19.78 -2.09 14.38
C SER A 378 18.85 -3.28 14.62
N ARG A 379 17.53 -3.00 14.63
CA ARG A 379 16.45 -3.96 14.88
C ARG A 379 15.48 -3.98 13.71
N HIS A 380 14.75 -5.08 13.53
CA HIS A 380 13.74 -5.17 12.46
C HIS A 380 12.43 -4.53 12.93
N PRO A 381 11.96 -3.43 12.31
CA PRO A 381 10.84 -2.64 12.84
C PRO A 381 9.54 -3.44 13.03
N VAL A 382 9.30 -4.42 12.17
CA VAL A 382 8.08 -5.23 12.25
C VAL A 382 8.25 -6.43 13.18
N VAL A 383 9.37 -7.14 13.05
CA VAL A 383 9.58 -8.37 13.83
C VAL A 383 9.72 -8.06 15.32
N GLU A 384 10.39 -6.95 15.68
CA GLU A 384 10.52 -6.56 17.09
C GLU A 384 9.17 -6.30 17.77
N THR A 385 8.18 -5.80 17.03
CA THR A 385 6.83 -5.54 17.57
C THR A 385 5.94 -6.78 17.63
N LEU A 386 6.32 -7.87 16.95
CA LEU A 386 5.58 -9.14 16.94
C LEU A 386 6.14 -10.17 17.93
N LEU A 387 7.38 -9.96 18.42
CA LEU A 387 8.03 -10.88 19.34
C LEU A 387 7.69 -10.53 20.79
N ASP A 388 7.38 -11.53 21.61
CA ASP A 388 7.26 -11.38 23.07
C ASP A 388 8.62 -11.27 23.76
N ALA A 389 9.71 -11.66 23.08
CA ALA A 389 11.08 -11.60 23.57
C ALA A 389 11.87 -10.47 22.89
N PRO A 390 12.89 -9.89 23.57
CA PRO A 390 13.73 -8.87 22.98
C PRO A 390 14.36 -9.30 21.64
N PHE A 391 14.30 -8.44 20.64
CA PHE A 391 14.96 -8.67 19.36
C PHE A 391 16.47 -8.56 19.51
N VAL A 392 17.22 -9.45 18.85
CA VAL A 392 18.70 -9.41 18.86
C VAL A 392 19.19 -8.39 17.85
N PRO A 393 19.78 -7.25 18.29
CA PRO A 393 20.22 -6.20 17.38
C PRO A 393 21.47 -6.61 16.60
N ASN A 394 21.64 -6.00 15.40
CA ASN A 394 22.75 -6.27 14.52
C ASN A 394 23.36 -5.00 13.92
N ASP A 395 24.66 -5.00 13.75
CA ASP A 395 25.42 -3.95 13.08
C ASP A 395 25.42 -4.17 11.57
N VAL A 396 25.51 -3.05 10.83
CA VAL A 396 25.67 -3.04 9.38
C VAL A 396 26.70 -1.98 9.00
N THR A 397 27.57 -2.34 8.09
CA THR A 397 28.46 -1.36 7.44
C THR A 397 28.56 -1.71 5.97
N LEU A 398 28.06 -0.84 5.10
CA LEU A 398 28.23 -0.91 3.67
C LEU A 398 28.68 0.47 3.16
N ASP A 399 29.52 0.48 2.13
CA ASP A 399 30.00 1.71 1.50
C ASP A 399 30.25 1.49 0.00
N LYS A 400 30.66 2.52 -0.72
CA LYS A 400 31.09 2.43 -2.13
C LYS A 400 32.57 2.04 -2.28
N GLY A 401 33.28 1.82 -1.18
CA GLY A 401 34.71 1.53 -1.09
C GLY A 401 35.03 0.07 -0.81
N GLU A 402 35.39 -0.21 0.43
CA GLU A 402 35.94 -1.51 0.86
C GLU A 402 34.86 -2.55 1.22
N ASN A 403 33.63 -2.12 1.46
CA ASN A 403 32.53 -2.99 1.88
C ASN A 403 31.25 -2.74 1.05
N ARG A 404 31.35 -2.98 -0.25
CA ARG A 404 30.22 -2.83 -1.18
C ARG A 404 29.29 -4.02 -1.17
N VAL A 405 29.88 -5.23 -1.13
CA VAL A 405 29.14 -6.48 -1.15
C VAL A 405 29.41 -7.25 0.13
N ALA A 406 28.35 -7.51 0.88
CA ALA A 406 28.39 -8.38 2.05
C ALA A 406 27.86 -9.77 1.67
N ILE A 407 28.75 -10.77 1.64
CA ILE A 407 28.36 -12.17 1.46
C ILE A 407 28.01 -12.71 2.85
N ILE A 408 26.75 -13.17 3.03
CA ILE A 408 26.22 -13.63 4.30
C ILE A 408 25.98 -15.13 4.23
N THR A 409 26.77 -15.91 4.96
CA THR A 409 26.66 -17.36 5.04
C THR A 409 25.95 -17.81 6.32
N GLY A 410 25.48 -19.05 6.34
CA GLY A 410 24.81 -19.64 7.49
C GLY A 410 23.48 -20.32 7.12
N PRO A 411 22.85 -21.04 8.07
CA PRO A 411 21.63 -21.81 7.81
C PRO A 411 20.40 -20.92 7.62
N ASN A 412 19.40 -21.42 6.89
CA ASN A 412 18.23 -20.64 6.48
C ASN A 412 17.35 -20.14 7.63
N MET A 413 17.24 -20.89 8.72
CA MET A 413 16.41 -20.52 9.88
C MET A 413 17.11 -19.57 10.86
N ALA A 414 18.36 -19.19 10.60
CA ALA A 414 19.15 -18.39 11.53
C ALA A 414 18.86 -16.88 11.45
N GLY A 415 18.13 -16.41 10.43
CA GLY A 415 17.69 -15.01 10.33
C GLY A 415 18.39 -14.17 9.26
N LYS A 416 19.09 -14.76 8.28
CA LYS A 416 19.75 -14.03 7.15
C LYS A 416 18.78 -13.10 6.41
N SER A 417 17.68 -13.66 5.93
CA SER A 417 16.65 -12.90 5.17
C SER A 417 15.99 -11.80 6.01
N THR A 418 15.77 -12.06 7.31
CA THR A 418 15.25 -11.06 8.26
C THR A 418 16.21 -9.89 8.40
N TYR A 419 17.53 -10.20 8.56
CA TYR A 419 18.56 -9.18 8.65
C TYR A 419 18.66 -8.31 7.38
N MET A 420 18.61 -8.91 6.20
CA MET A 420 18.68 -8.13 4.94
C MET A 420 17.44 -7.26 4.74
N ARG A 421 16.24 -7.79 5.05
CA ARG A 421 14.99 -7.01 4.99
C ARG A 421 15.00 -5.86 5.99
N GLN A 422 15.48 -6.09 7.21
CA GLN A 422 15.66 -5.07 8.24
C GLN A 422 16.41 -3.86 7.70
N ILE A 423 17.54 -4.09 7.00
CA ILE A 423 18.37 -3.01 6.45
C ILE A 423 17.59 -2.20 5.41
N ALA A 424 16.91 -2.87 4.48
CA ALA A 424 16.11 -2.18 3.46
C ALA A 424 14.97 -1.37 4.08
N LEU A 425 14.27 -1.92 5.06
CA LEU A 425 13.19 -1.21 5.76
C LEU A 425 13.71 0.03 6.50
N ILE A 426 14.87 -0.06 7.15
CA ILE A 426 15.51 1.07 7.83
C ILE A 426 15.90 2.17 6.83
N VAL A 427 16.43 1.81 5.67
CA VAL A 427 16.73 2.77 4.59
C VAL A 427 15.47 3.47 4.11
N ILE A 428 14.39 2.74 3.88
CA ILE A 428 13.10 3.30 3.49
C ILE A 428 12.56 4.24 4.58
N MET A 429 12.57 3.82 5.86
CA MET A 429 12.15 4.64 6.99
C MET A 429 12.92 5.96 7.06
N ALA A 430 14.24 5.91 6.92
CA ALA A 430 15.07 7.12 6.92
C ALA A 430 14.71 8.06 5.75
N GLN A 431 14.51 7.52 4.55
CA GLN A 431 14.23 8.34 3.35
C GLN A 431 12.77 8.82 3.25
N ILE A 432 11.84 8.28 4.04
CA ILE A 432 10.52 8.91 4.22
C ILE A 432 10.53 10.01 5.28
N GLY A 433 11.62 10.17 6.04
CA GLY A 433 11.76 11.14 7.12
C GLY A 433 11.27 10.64 8.48
N CYS A 434 11.30 9.33 8.72
CA CYS A 434 11.00 8.69 10.00
C CYS A 434 12.30 8.36 10.75
N PHE A 435 12.27 8.33 12.08
CA PHE A 435 13.35 7.77 12.89
C PHE A 435 13.41 6.25 12.69
N VAL A 436 14.54 5.65 13.06
CA VAL A 436 14.86 4.26 12.72
C VAL A 436 15.21 3.43 13.96
N PRO A 437 14.89 2.14 13.97
CA PRO A 437 15.18 1.21 15.07
C PRO A 437 16.67 0.84 15.12
N ALA A 438 17.53 1.75 15.59
CA ALA A 438 18.96 1.56 15.75
C ALA A 438 19.49 2.45 16.88
N ALA A 439 20.65 2.11 17.47
CA ALA A 439 21.33 3.01 18.39
C ALA A 439 22.06 4.15 17.66
N TYR A 440 22.52 3.91 16.43
CA TYR A 440 23.11 4.90 15.53
C TYR A 440 22.81 4.53 14.06
N ALA A 441 22.50 5.52 13.25
CA ALA A 441 22.26 5.33 11.82
C ALA A 441 22.85 6.49 11.00
N GLN A 442 23.74 6.16 10.05
CA GLN A 442 24.19 7.05 8.98
C GLN A 442 23.86 6.39 7.65
N ILE A 443 23.06 7.05 6.83
CA ILE A 443 22.49 6.47 5.61
C ILE A 443 22.74 7.44 4.46
N GLY A 444 23.68 7.10 3.58
CA GLY A 444 23.84 7.76 2.30
C GLY A 444 22.65 7.45 1.40
N ILE A 445 22.16 8.44 0.67
CA ILE A 445 20.99 8.30 -0.23
C ILE A 445 21.10 7.03 -1.07
N VAL A 446 19.98 6.31 -1.12
CA VAL A 446 19.77 5.13 -1.96
C VAL A 446 18.71 5.50 -3.01
N ASP A 447 19.05 5.34 -4.29
CA ASP A 447 18.16 5.71 -5.40
C ASP A 447 17.11 4.64 -5.71
N ALA A 448 17.42 3.38 -5.41
CA ALA A 448 16.53 2.25 -5.60
C ALA A 448 16.84 1.13 -4.62
N VAL A 449 15.82 0.40 -4.19
CA VAL A 449 15.96 -0.86 -3.44
C VAL A 449 15.42 -1.99 -4.28
N TYR A 450 16.31 -2.94 -4.61
CA TYR A 450 15.97 -4.15 -5.33
C TYR A 450 16.06 -5.37 -4.42
N THR A 451 15.10 -6.26 -4.53
CA THR A 451 15.07 -7.46 -3.70
C THR A 451 14.74 -8.69 -4.52
N ARG A 452 15.55 -9.73 -4.36
CA ARG A 452 15.23 -11.08 -4.75
C ARG A 452 15.27 -11.96 -3.50
N VAL A 453 14.10 -12.31 -2.96
CA VAL A 453 13.95 -13.06 -1.71
C VAL A 453 12.90 -14.15 -1.89
N GLY A 454 13.33 -15.40 -1.75
CA GLY A 454 12.45 -16.59 -1.79
C GLY A 454 11.88 -16.90 -3.18
N ALA A 455 11.51 -18.16 -3.42
CA ALA A 455 10.74 -18.55 -4.60
C ALA A 455 9.26 -18.29 -4.36
N SER A 456 8.62 -17.45 -5.17
CA SER A 456 7.18 -17.48 -5.35
C SER A 456 6.90 -18.36 -6.56
N ASP A 457 6.30 -19.54 -6.33
CA ASP A 457 5.79 -20.36 -7.42
C ASP A 457 4.68 -19.58 -8.12
N ASP A 458 4.99 -19.02 -9.28
CA ASP A 458 3.97 -18.49 -10.19
C ASP A 458 3.57 -19.58 -11.16
N LEU A 459 2.79 -20.55 -10.66
CA LEU A 459 2.24 -21.65 -11.45
C LEU A 459 1.33 -21.15 -12.59
N ALA A 460 0.81 -19.92 -12.49
CA ALA A 460 -0.10 -19.35 -13.48
C ALA A 460 0.62 -18.93 -14.77
N ALA A 461 1.90 -18.59 -14.71
CA ALA A 461 2.68 -18.16 -15.88
C ALA A 461 3.37 -19.31 -16.62
N GLY A 462 3.30 -20.56 -16.12
CA GLY A 462 3.91 -21.74 -16.76
C GLY A 462 5.45 -21.70 -16.85
N GLN A 463 6.10 -20.78 -16.12
CA GLN A 463 7.55 -20.64 -16.07
C GLN A 463 8.14 -21.45 -14.91
N SER A 464 9.33 -22.02 -15.11
CA SER A 464 10.03 -22.67 -14.00
C SER A 464 10.48 -21.63 -12.98
N THR A 465 10.49 -21.98 -11.69
CA THR A 465 10.97 -21.12 -10.58
C THR A 465 12.35 -20.54 -10.86
N PHE A 466 13.23 -21.30 -11.51
CA PHE A 466 14.56 -20.87 -11.90
C PHE A 466 14.51 -19.78 -13.00
N MET A 467 13.61 -19.90 -13.99
CA MET A 467 13.48 -18.88 -15.05
C MET A 467 12.96 -17.55 -14.48
N VAL A 468 12.01 -17.61 -13.57
CA VAL A 468 11.50 -16.41 -12.86
C VAL A 468 12.62 -15.77 -12.05
N GLU A 469 13.40 -16.58 -11.31
CA GLU A 469 14.56 -16.10 -10.56
C GLU A 469 15.57 -15.38 -11.46
N MET A 470 15.93 -15.98 -12.60
CA MET A 470 16.89 -15.38 -13.52
C MET A 470 16.36 -14.12 -14.19
N ALA A 471 15.07 -14.05 -14.49
CA ALA A 471 14.43 -12.85 -15.03
C ALA A 471 14.46 -11.69 -14.02
N GLU A 472 14.16 -11.96 -12.75
CA GLU A 472 14.25 -10.95 -11.68
C GLU A 472 15.70 -10.46 -11.47
N VAL A 473 16.67 -11.39 -11.44
CA VAL A 473 18.11 -11.02 -11.33
C VAL A 473 18.55 -10.20 -12.55
N ALA A 474 18.14 -10.57 -13.76
CA ALA A 474 18.46 -9.82 -14.97
C ALA A 474 17.88 -8.40 -14.93
N ASP A 475 16.64 -8.23 -14.47
CA ASP A 475 16.03 -6.91 -14.32
C ASP A 475 16.76 -6.05 -13.28
N ILE A 476 17.14 -6.62 -12.15
CA ILE A 476 17.96 -5.95 -11.12
C ILE A 476 19.29 -5.47 -11.71
N LEU A 477 20.05 -6.36 -12.33
CA LEU A 477 21.38 -6.04 -12.85
C LEU A 477 21.36 -5.02 -14.00
N LYS A 478 20.25 -4.96 -14.75
CA LYS A 478 20.04 -4.01 -15.84
C LYS A 478 19.66 -2.61 -15.35
N ASN A 479 18.88 -2.50 -14.28
CA ASN A 479 18.27 -1.26 -13.83
C ASN A 479 18.94 -0.63 -12.60
N ALA A 480 19.72 -1.40 -11.84
CA ALA A 480 20.43 -0.91 -10.66
C ALA A 480 21.57 0.04 -11.02
N THR A 481 21.86 0.97 -10.12
CA THR A 481 22.97 1.92 -10.20
C THR A 481 23.96 1.73 -9.05
N SER A 482 25.06 2.44 -9.04
CA SER A 482 26.03 2.41 -7.93
C SER A 482 25.46 2.95 -6.60
N ASP A 483 24.34 3.68 -6.65
CA ASP A 483 23.65 4.21 -5.47
C ASP A 483 22.56 3.29 -4.95
N SER A 484 22.22 2.24 -5.69
CA SER A 484 21.18 1.27 -5.32
C SER A 484 21.61 0.38 -4.14
N LEU A 485 20.61 -0.12 -3.42
CA LEU A 485 20.72 -1.20 -2.44
C LEU A 485 20.10 -2.47 -3.01
N ILE A 486 20.91 -3.52 -3.13
CA ILE A 486 20.51 -4.79 -3.73
C ILE A 486 20.49 -5.87 -2.66
N ILE A 487 19.42 -6.63 -2.59
CA ILE A 487 19.23 -7.77 -1.69
C ILE A 487 19.01 -9.03 -2.51
N LEU A 488 19.95 -9.96 -2.44
CA LEU A 488 19.91 -11.23 -3.16
C LEU A 488 19.95 -12.38 -2.16
N ASP A 489 18.90 -13.16 -2.10
CA ASP A 489 18.76 -14.26 -1.15
C ASP A 489 18.72 -15.59 -1.92
N GLU A 490 19.76 -16.39 -1.72
CA GLU A 490 19.93 -17.77 -2.23
C GLU A 490 19.80 -17.90 -3.76
N ILE A 491 20.52 -17.08 -4.51
CA ILE A 491 20.56 -17.13 -5.98
C ILE A 491 21.21 -18.44 -6.44
N GLY A 492 20.64 -19.05 -7.50
CA GLY A 492 21.15 -20.26 -8.15
C GLY A 492 20.65 -21.56 -7.55
N ARG A 493 19.62 -21.54 -6.67
CA ARG A 493 19.09 -22.74 -6.00
C ARG A 493 18.24 -23.63 -6.90
N GLY A 494 17.69 -23.10 -7.96
CA GLY A 494 16.75 -23.80 -8.86
C GLY A 494 17.39 -24.67 -9.95
N THR A 495 18.73 -24.84 -9.96
CA THR A 495 19.47 -25.59 -10.96
C THR A 495 20.54 -26.51 -10.33
N SER A 496 21.41 -27.12 -11.16
CA SER A 496 22.51 -27.94 -10.65
C SER A 496 23.45 -27.12 -9.75
N THR A 497 24.10 -27.77 -8.78
CA THR A 497 24.95 -27.08 -7.79
C THR A 497 26.06 -26.27 -8.46
N TYR A 498 26.73 -26.81 -9.47
CA TYR A 498 27.82 -26.12 -10.15
C TYR A 498 27.35 -24.96 -11.02
N ASP A 499 26.23 -25.11 -11.73
CA ASP A 499 25.65 -24.02 -12.52
C ASP A 499 25.16 -22.89 -11.61
N GLY A 500 24.41 -23.24 -10.57
CA GLY A 500 23.91 -22.28 -9.59
C GLY A 500 25.02 -21.50 -8.90
N MET A 501 26.08 -22.18 -8.46
CA MET A 501 27.27 -21.55 -7.88
C MET A 501 28.01 -20.64 -8.88
N SER A 502 28.13 -21.08 -10.15
CA SER A 502 28.78 -20.29 -11.19
C SER A 502 28.01 -18.99 -11.49
N ILE A 503 26.69 -19.07 -11.58
CA ILE A 503 25.81 -17.91 -11.76
C ILE A 503 25.92 -16.99 -10.54
N ALA A 504 25.78 -17.52 -9.33
CA ALA A 504 25.87 -16.77 -8.09
C ALA A 504 27.20 -16.00 -7.97
N ARG A 505 28.31 -16.66 -8.32
CA ARG A 505 29.63 -16.06 -8.36
C ARG A 505 29.71 -14.90 -9.38
N ALA A 506 29.26 -15.14 -10.59
CA ALA A 506 29.27 -14.12 -11.65
C ALA A 506 28.42 -12.89 -11.29
N VAL A 507 27.28 -13.09 -10.62
CA VAL A 507 26.42 -12.00 -10.13
C VAL A 507 27.13 -11.19 -9.05
N VAL A 508 27.82 -11.83 -8.10
CA VAL A 508 28.63 -11.13 -7.08
C VAL A 508 29.78 -10.35 -7.72
N GLU A 509 30.52 -10.95 -8.66
CA GLU A 509 31.61 -10.29 -9.40
C GLU A 509 31.09 -9.05 -10.17
N TYR A 510 29.94 -9.16 -10.83
CA TYR A 510 29.32 -8.05 -11.55
C TYR A 510 28.87 -6.93 -10.62
N ALA A 511 28.22 -7.26 -9.50
CA ALA A 511 27.73 -6.29 -8.50
C ALA A 511 28.90 -5.59 -7.77
N ALA A 512 29.98 -6.30 -7.48
CA ALA A 512 31.16 -5.76 -6.80
C ALA A 512 32.01 -4.84 -7.67
N ASN A 513 32.03 -5.06 -8.97
CA ASN A 513 32.92 -4.34 -9.87
C ASN A 513 32.39 -2.91 -10.15
N LYS A 514 33.21 -1.88 -9.78
CA LYS A 514 32.87 -0.46 -9.98
C LYS A 514 32.72 -0.06 -11.46
N LYS A 515 33.28 -0.81 -12.39
CA LYS A 515 33.16 -0.53 -13.83
C LYS A 515 31.84 -1.04 -14.42
N THR A 516 31.25 -2.04 -13.81
CA THR A 516 29.96 -2.61 -14.23
C THR A 516 28.82 -2.03 -13.42
N LEU A 517 28.77 -2.23 -12.11
CA LEU A 517 27.68 -1.77 -11.25
C LEU A 517 28.19 -1.05 -9.98
N GLY A 518 28.97 -1.69 -9.15
CA GLY A 518 29.53 -1.09 -7.93
C GLY A 518 28.50 -0.75 -6.86
N ALA A 519 27.36 -1.47 -6.80
CA ALA A 519 26.24 -1.20 -5.91
C ALA A 519 26.44 -1.81 -4.52
N LYS A 520 25.81 -1.20 -3.50
CA LYS A 520 25.71 -1.78 -2.16
C LYS A 520 24.83 -3.04 -2.22
N THR A 521 25.43 -4.21 -1.94
CA THR A 521 24.76 -5.50 -2.12
C THR A 521 24.84 -6.37 -0.87
N LEU A 522 23.71 -6.89 -0.43
CA LEU A 522 23.60 -7.93 0.58
C LEU A 522 23.30 -9.25 -0.14
N PHE A 523 24.22 -10.19 -0.05
CA PHE A 523 24.14 -11.46 -0.76
C PHE A 523 24.12 -12.62 0.22
N ALA A 524 22.96 -13.18 0.49
CA ALA A 524 22.85 -14.38 1.32
C ALA A 524 22.99 -15.64 0.47
N THR A 525 23.80 -16.57 0.93
CA THR A 525 24.06 -17.82 0.20
C THR A 525 24.33 -18.99 1.15
N HIS A 526 24.13 -20.18 0.64
CA HIS A 526 24.56 -21.43 1.27
C HIS A 526 25.82 -22.01 0.59
N TYR A 527 26.32 -21.37 -0.50
CA TYR A 527 27.56 -21.74 -1.14
C TYR A 527 28.74 -21.16 -0.37
N HIS A 528 29.39 -22.00 0.47
CA HIS A 528 30.55 -21.60 1.26
C HIS A 528 31.75 -21.26 0.37
N GLU A 529 31.82 -21.84 -0.82
CA GLU A 529 32.88 -21.61 -1.80
C GLU A 529 32.95 -20.14 -2.26
N LEU A 530 31.84 -19.39 -2.17
CA LEU A 530 31.82 -17.98 -2.53
C LEU A 530 32.55 -17.09 -1.52
N THR A 531 32.86 -17.58 -0.33
CA THR A 531 33.62 -16.81 0.67
C THR A 531 35.03 -16.47 0.23
N VAL A 532 35.62 -17.24 -0.68
CA VAL A 532 36.92 -16.93 -1.28
C VAL A 532 36.96 -15.60 -2.05
N LEU A 533 35.79 -15.09 -2.44
CA LEU A 533 35.67 -13.84 -3.19
C LEU A 533 36.11 -12.61 -2.37
N GLU A 534 36.16 -12.68 -1.06
CA GLU A 534 36.71 -11.62 -0.21
C GLU A 534 38.20 -11.39 -0.48
N ASP A 535 38.96 -12.45 -0.75
CA ASP A 535 40.38 -12.39 -1.03
C ASP A 535 40.67 -12.03 -2.50
N LEU A 536 39.71 -12.28 -3.39
CA LEU A 536 39.89 -12.10 -4.84
C LEU A 536 39.34 -10.76 -5.36
N LEU A 537 38.39 -10.14 -4.65
CA LEU A 537 37.66 -8.97 -5.13
C LEU A 537 37.70 -7.82 -4.13
N ASP A 538 38.05 -6.64 -4.60
CA ASP A 538 37.92 -5.43 -3.81
C ASP A 538 36.47 -5.09 -3.50
N GLY A 539 36.18 -4.78 -2.23
CA GLY A 539 34.87 -4.34 -1.79
C GLY A 539 33.92 -5.49 -1.47
N VAL A 540 34.38 -6.72 -1.45
CA VAL A 540 33.62 -7.89 -0.95
C VAL A 540 34.05 -8.21 0.46
N LYS A 541 33.09 -8.48 1.33
CA LYS A 541 33.31 -8.84 2.73
C LYS A 541 32.41 -9.99 3.16
N ASN A 542 32.96 -10.95 3.91
CA ASN A 542 32.24 -12.09 4.42
C ASN A 542 31.66 -11.83 5.81
N TYR A 543 30.45 -12.31 5.99
CA TYR A 543 29.72 -12.30 7.24
C TYR A 543 29.08 -13.67 7.45
N ASN A 544 28.88 -14.05 8.69
CA ASN A 544 28.15 -15.26 9.04
C ASN A 544 27.23 -15.02 10.25
N ILE A 545 26.31 -15.94 10.47
CA ILE A 545 25.49 -15.93 11.66
C ILE A 545 26.17 -16.69 12.77
N ALA A 546 26.40 -16.02 13.90
CA ALA A 546 27.02 -16.63 15.06
C ALA A 546 26.17 -17.77 15.64
N CYS A 547 26.79 -18.90 15.83
CA CYS A 547 26.22 -20.10 16.43
C CYS A 547 27.00 -20.52 17.66
N LYS A 548 26.31 -21.04 18.67
CA LYS A 548 26.94 -21.66 19.84
C LYS A 548 26.63 -23.14 19.88
N LYS A 549 27.66 -23.98 19.82
CA LYS A 549 27.57 -25.43 19.95
C LYS A 549 27.57 -25.80 21.42
N HIS A 550 26.60 -26.57 21.87
CA HIS A 550 26.57 -27.23 23.17
C HIS A 550 26.43 -28.75 22.96
N GLY A 551 27.56 -29.45 22.90
CA GLY A 551 27.58 -30.87 22.55
C GLY A 551 26.99 -31.11 21.15
N ASP A 552 25.92 -31.91 21.06
CA ASP A 552 25.19 -32.22 19.81
C ASP A 552 24.08 -31.23 19.48
N ASP A 553 23.87 -30.20 20.31
CA ASP A 553 22.84 -29.18 20.09
C ASP A 553 23.44 -27.84 19.67
N ILE A 554 22.76 -27.13 18.76
CA ILE A 554 23.16 -25.81 18.24
C ILE A 554 22.12 -24.78 18.61
N THR A 555 22.60 -23.67 19.16
CA THR A 555 21.80 -22.46 19.40
C THR A 555 22.25 -21.36 18.43
N PHE A 556 21.33 -20.89 17.59
CA PHE A 556 21.58 -19.74 16.73
C PHE A 556 21.46 -18.46 17.54
N LEU A 557 22.54 -17.67 17.61
CA LEU A 557 22.57 -16.43 18.39
C LEU A 557 21.89 -15.28 17.62
N ARG A 558 21.49 -15.49 16.37
CA ARG A 558 20.87 -14.48 15.47
C ARG A 558 21.70 -13.20 15.32
N ARG A 559 23.01 -13.29 15.60
CA ARG A 559 23.96 -12.17 15.48
C ARG A 559 24.83 -12.38 14.26
N ILE A 560 24.90 -11.36 13.42
CA ILE A 560 25.77 -11.32 12.24
C ILE A 560 27.16 -10.88 12.69
N VAL A 561 28.17 -11.67 12.36
CA VAL A 561 29.57 -11.41 12.69
C VAL A 561 30.43 -11.45 11.44
N ARG A 562 31.57 -10.77 11.48
CA ARG A 562 32.55 -10.74 10.41
C ARG A 562 33.23 -12.11 10.27
N GLY A 563 33.50 -12.52 9.03
CA GLY A 563 34.19 -13.76 8.67
C GLY A 563 33.29 -14.81 8.03
N SER A 564 33.87 -15.91 7.57
CA SER A 564 33.18 -17.07 6.99
C SER A 564 32.68 -18.02 8.07
N ALA A 565 31.62 -18.78 7.79
CA ALA A 565 31.22 -19.91 8.63
C ALA A 565 32.07 -21.14 8.29
N ASP A 566 32.66 -21.77 9.28
CA ASP A 566 33.53 -22.92 9.09
C ASP A 566 32.81 -24.25 8.82
N GLU A 567 31.50 -24.34 9.15
CA GLU A 567 30.69 -25.56 9.03
C GLU A 567 29.30 -25.29 8.41
N SER A 568 28.78 -26.28 7.70
CA SER A 568 27.35 -26.32 7.28
C SER A 568 26.52 -26.95 8.41
N TYR A 569 25.39 -26.32 8.74
CA TYR A 569 24.51 -26.72 9.85
C TYR A 569 23.20 -27.37 9.40
N GLY A 570 23.12 -27.84 8.15
CA GLY A 570 21.88 -28.37 7.57
C GLY A 570 21.33 -29.59 8.31
N ILE A 571 22.21 -30.49 8.78
CA ILE A 571 21.81 -31.72 9.51
C ILE A 571 21.28 -31.36 10.90
N GLU A 572 21.88 -30.38 11.55
CA GLU A 572 21.48 -29.89 12.87
C GLU A 572 20.10 -29.19 12.78
N VAL A 573 19.86 -28.42 11.73
CA VAL A 573 18.54 -27.83 11.46
C VAL A 573 17.49 -28.90 11.22
N ALA A 574 17.83 -29.98 10.49
CA ALA A 574 16.93 -31.14 10.30
C ALA A 574 16.56 -31.80 11.63
N LYS A 575 17.53 -31.92 12.57
CA LYS A 575 17.29 -32.41 13.94
C LYS A 575 16.31 -31.49 14.68
N LEU A 576 16.53 -30.18 14.66
CA LEU A 576 15.65 -29.18 15.30
C LEU A 576 14.24 -29.18 14.70
N ALA A 577 14.10 -29.46 13.41
CA ALA A 577 12.81 -29.58 12.71
C ALA A 577 12.05 -30.88 13.01
N GLY A 578 12.64 -31.79 13.84
CA GLY A 578 11.99 -33.01 14.25
C GLY A 578 12.19 -34.21 13.30
N VAL A 579 13.16 -34.16 12.39
CA VAL A 579 13.51 -35.32 11.54
C VAL A 579 13.99 -36.46 12.44
N PRO A 580 13.52 -37.74 12.20
CA PRO A 580 13.87 -38.87 13.07
C PRO A 580 15.37 -39.04 13.26
N ASN A 581 15.80 -39.28 14.51
CA ASN A 581 17.21 -39.41 14.85
C ASN A 581 18.00 -40.45 14.06
N LYS A 582 17.34 -41.52 13.57
CA LYS A 582 17.97 -42.52 12.70
C LYS A 582 18.40 -41.90 11.36
N VAL A 583 17.58 -41.02 10.78
CA VAL A 583 17.89 -40.30 9.54
C VAL A 583 19.02 -39.31 9.76
N VAL A 584 18.95 -38.52 10.84
CA VAL A 584 19.97 -37.54 11.21
C VAL A 584 21.34 -38.22 11.42
N LYS A 585 21.39 -39.33 12.13
CA LYS A 585 22.65 -40.10 12.34
C LYS A 585 23.21 -40.65 11.02
N ARG A 586 22.33 -41.13 10.10
CA ARG A 586 22.79 -41.62 8.79
C ARG A 586 23.29 -40.47 7.92
N ALA A 587 22.61 -39.31 7.93
CA ALA A 587 23.05 -38.11 7.20
C ALA A 587 24.45 -37.64 7.67
N LYS A 588 24.73 -37.65 8.99
CA LYS A 588 26.06 -37.32 9.53
C LYS A 588 27.16 -38.25 9.03
N ARG A 589 26.86 -39.57 8.91
CA ARG A 589 27.81 -40.53 8.35
C ARG A 589 28.06 -40.30 6.86
N ILE A 590 27.00 -40.07 6.11
CA ILE A 590 27.11 -39.79 4.67
C ILE A 590 27.92 -38.49 4.44
N LEU A 591 27.67 -37.44 5.21
CA LEU A 591 28.43 -36.19 5.10
C LEU A 591 29.93 -36.44 5.38
N ALA A 592 30.27 -37.21 6.40
CA ALA A 592 31.67 -37.58 6.69
C ALA A 592 32.29 -38.41 5.55
N GLU A 593 31.55 -39.35 4.95
CA GLU A 593 32.00 -40.13 3.79
C GLU A 593 32.30 -39.24 2.57
N LEU A 594 31.40 -38.25 2.27
CA LEU A 594 31.57 -37.32 1.19
C LEU A 594 32.75 -36.35 1.41
N THR A 595 32.89 -35.82 2.62
CA THR A 595 33.98 -34.88 2.95
C THR A 595 35.35 -35.56 2.92
N ASN A 596 35.46 -36.81 3.39
CA ASN A 596 36.70 -37.59 3.32
C ASN A 596 37.10 -37.99 1.90
N ASN A 597 36.12 -38.21 0.99
CA ASN A 597 36.41 -38.53 -0.41
C ASN A 597 36.93 -37.31 -1.19
N VAL A 598 36.54 -36.07 -0.82
CA VAL A 598 37.05 -34.82 -1.39
C VAL A 598 38.49 -34.55 -0.92
N SER A 599 38.87 -34.97 0.33
CA SER A 599 40.21 -34.78 0.89
C SER A 599 41.28 -35.74 0.33
N ASN A 600 40.85 -36.80 -0.37
CA ASN A 600 41.72 -37.79 -0.96
C ASN A 600 42.10 -37.56 -2.45
N LEU A 601 41.77 -36.41 -3.02
CA LEU A 601 42.33 -36.02 -4.27
C LEU A 601 43.76 -35.47 -4.05
N PRO A 602 44.82 -36.01 -4.69
CA PRO A 602 46.19 -35.59 -4.41
C PRO A 602 46.39 -34.16 -4.83
N ALA A 603 46.76 -33.34 -3.86
CA ALA A 603 47.22 -31.97 -4.10
C ALA A 603 48.48 -32.01 -4.94
N GLY A 604 48.44 -31.63 -6.18
CA GLY A 604 49.62 -31.42 -6.97
C GLY A 604 49.56 -31.93 -8.43
N GLN A 605 48.81 -31.29 -9.25
CA GLN A 605 49.17 -31.15 -10.67
C GLN A 605 48.45 -29.93 -11.23
N THR A 606 49.18 -28.81 -11.31
CA THR A 606 48.85 -27.71 -12.21
C THR A 606 48.92 -28.21 -13.67
N PRO A 607 47.87 -28.17 -14.45
CA PRO A 607 47.98 -28.46 -15.88
C PRO A 607 48.69 -27.28 -16.57
N LYS A 608 49.86 -27.55 -17.13
CA LYS A 608 50.49 -26.68 -18.11
C LYS A 608 49.54 -26.48 -19.30
N ALA A 609 49.43 -25.22 -19.72
CA ALA A 609 48.70 -24.82 -20.90
C ALA A 609 49.03 -25.69 -22.13
N ALA A 610 48.09 -26.51 -22.59
CA ALA A 610 48.07 -27.14 -23.90
C ALA A 610 47.18 -26.34 -24.83
N LYS A 611 47.63 -26.17 -26.06
CA LYS A 611 46.98 -25.44 -27.17
C LYS A 611 45.61 -26.01 -27.48
N PRO A 612 44.70 -25.22 -28.04
CA PRO A 612 43.34 -25.65 -28.30
C PRO A 612 43.24 -26.61 -29.47
N GLU A 613 42.92 -27.87 -29.19
CA GLU A 613 42.33 -28.75 -30.19
C GLU A 613 40.81 -28.57 -30.14
N LYS A 614 40.24 -28.36 -31.32
CA LYS A 614 38.79 -28.28 -31.54
C LYS A 614 38.18 -29.64 -31.23
N ASN A 615 37.38 -29.69 -30.14
CA ASN A 615 36.39 -30.77 -29.96
C ASN A 615 35.05 -30.11 -29.64
N GLU A 616 34.08 -30.49 -30.45
CA GLU A 616 32.65 -30.16 -30.29
C GLU A 616 32.12 -30.66 -28.94
N PRO A 617 31.15 -30.01 -28.32
CA PRO A 617 30.63 -30.44 -27.04
C PRO A 617 29.85 -31.75 -27.18
N GLU A 618 30.34 -32.82 -26.52
CA GLU A 618 29.55 -34.04 -26.29
C GLU A 618 28.33 -33.68 -25.42
N GLN A 619 27.17 -33.71 -26.04
CA GLN A 619 25.89 -33.64 -25.40
C GLN A 619 25.69 -34.93 -24.60
N LEU A 620 25.73 -34.88 -23.28
CA LEU A 620 25.32 -35.98 -22.40
C LEU A 620 23.83 -36.26 -22.64
N MET A 621 23.53 -37.21 -23.52
CA MET A 621 22.17 -37.71 -23.69
C MET A 621 21.78 -38.55 -22.46
N LEU A 622 20.75 -38.16 -21.79
CA LEU A 622 20.01 -38.96 -20.78
C LEU A 622 19.16 -40.03 -21.45
N THR A 623 19.77 -40.96 -22.18
CA THR A 623 19.07 -42.13 -22.73
C THR A 623 19.44 -43.37 -21.89
N PRO A 624 18.47 -44.23 -21.54
CA PRO A 624 18.74 -45.51 -20.89
C PRO A 624 19.78 -46.31 -21.69
N PRO A 625 20.65 -47.13 -21.06
CA PRO A 625 21.75 -47.82 -21.72
C PRO A 625 21.31 -48.75 -22.88
N GLY A 626 20.07 -49.23 -22.87
CA GLY A 626 19.46 -50.03 -23.95
C GLY A 626 19.12 -49.22 -25.19
N GLU A 627 18.62 -48.02 -25.03
CA GLU A 627 18.27 -47.12 -26.13
C GLU A 627 19.52 -46.57 -26.83
N ALA A 628 20.56 -46.25 -26.08
CA ALA A 628 21.83 -45.78 -26.64
C ALA A 628 22.48 -46.84 -27.55
N LYS A 629 22.50 -48.12 -27.12
CA LYS A 629 22.99 -49.22 -27.93
C LYS A 629 22.12 -49.51 -29.18
N ALA A 630 20.80 -49.41 -29.05
CA ALA A 630 19.89 -49.58 -30.20
C ALA A 630 20.08 -48.47 -31.24
N LEU A 631 20.30 -47.23 -30.83
CA LEU A 631 20.61 -46.11 -31.71
C LEU A 631 21.97 -46.26 -32.42
N GLU A 632 22.96 -46.78 -31.74
CA GLU A 632 24.28 -47.05 -32.33
C GLU A 632 24.22 -48.17 -33.39
N CYS A 633 23.48 -49.26 -33.11
CA CYS A 633 23.21 -50.31 -34.10
C CYS A 633 22.42 -49.79 -35.30
N LEU A 634 21.42 -48.94 -35.12
CA LEU A 634 20.67 -48.32 -36.22
C LEU A 634 21.53 -47.42 -37.12
N ARG A 635 22.51 -46.73 -36.58
CA ARG A 635 23.42 -45.85 -37.35
C ARG A 635 24.41 -46.60 -38.22
N THR A 636 24.71 -47.88 -37.84
CA THR A 636 25.69 -48.72 -38.56
C THR A 636 25.04 -49.71 -39.49
N LEU A 637 23.68 -49.82 -39.48
CA LEU A 637 22.92 -50.81 -40.25
C LEU A 637 22.72 -50.33 -41.69
N ASP A 638 23.27 -51.06 -42.66
CA ASP A 638 23.01 -50.81 -44.08
C ASP A 638 21.84 -51.69 -44.57
N VAL A 639 20.65 -51.09 -44.62
CA VAL A 639 19.38 -51.74 -44.95
C VAL A 639 19.39 -52.33 -46.40
N ASN A 640 20.23 -51.80 -47.31
CA ASN A 640 20.25 -52.24 -48.70
C ASN A 640 20.98 -53.58 -48.91
N THR A 641 21.71 -54.04 -47.90
CA THR A 641 22.50 -55.26 -47.94
C THR A 641 21.77 -56.44 -47.25
N LEU A 642 20.63 -56.17 -46.63
CA LEU A 642 19.89 -57.17 -45.84
C LEU A 642 18.69 -57.75 -46.60
N THR A 643 18.47 -59.08 -46.45
CA THR A 643 17.22 -59.75 -46.93
C THR A 643 16.03 -59.36 -46.01
N PRO A 644 14.77 -59.44 -46.45
CA PRO A 644 13.58 -59.13 -45.64
C PRO A 644 13.51 -59.89 -44.32
N ILE A 645 13.99 -61.11 -44.25
CA ILE A 645 14.03 -61.91 -43.02
C ILE A 645 15.08 -61.41 -42.07
N GLU A 646 16.24 -61.02 -42.55
CA GLU A 646 17.31 -60.43 -41.74
C GLU A 646 16.91 -59.03 -41.18
N CYS A 647 16.21 -58.26 -41.99
CA CYS A 647 15.64 -56.99 -41.51
C CYS A 647 14.66 -57.17 -40.36
N MET A 648 13.76 -58.17 -40.47
CA MET A 648 12.81 -58.47 -39.39
C MET A 648 13.50 -58.93 -38.10
N ASN A 649 14.53 -59.78 -38.23
CA ASN A 649 15.30 -60.25 -37.09
C ASN A 649 16.08 -59.14 -36.42
N GLN A 650 16.73 -58.25 -37.17
CA GLN A 650 17.43 -57.08 -36.66
C GLN A 650 16.47 -56.07 -35.97
N LEU A 651 15.29 -55.86 -36.55
CA LEU A 651 14.26 -55.01 -35.94
C LEU A 651 13.76 -55.61 -34.61
N ALA A 652 13.57 -56.95 -34.54
CA ALA A 652 13.17 -57.63 -33.31
C ALA A 652 14.23 -57.50 -32.20
N GLU A 653 15.52 -57.59 -32.56
CA GLU A 653 16.63 -57.38 -31.60
C GLU A 653 16.70 -55.93 -31.11
N LEU A 654 16.56 -54.97 -31.97
CA LEU A 654 16.51 -53.54 -31.59
C LEU A 654 15.34 -53.24 -30.66
N VAL A 655 14.17 -53.81 -30.90
CA VAL A 655 12.99 -53.66 -30.03
C VAL A 655 13.24 -54.30 -28.65
N LYS A 656 13.92 -55.46 -28.58
CA LYS A 656 14.30 -56.09 -27.32
C LYS A 656 15.30 -55.22 -26.54
N MET A 657 16.30 -54.63 -27.18
CA MET A 657 17.27 -53.74 -26.58
C MET A 657 16.59 -52.49 -25.96
N VAL A 658 15.64 -51.89 -26.66
CA VAL A 658 14.88 -50.71 -26.17
C VAL A 658 13.94 -51.10 -25.03
N LYS A 659 13.32 -52.26 -25.05
CA LYS A 659 12.42 -52.75 -23.99
C LYS A 659 13.13 -53.32 -22.78
N GLY A 660 14.45 -53.49 -22.80
CA GLY A 660 15.23 -53.99 -21.66
C GLY A 660 15.02 -55.49 -21.38
N GLU A 661 14.46 -56.28 -22.36
CA GLU A 661 14.32 -57.72 -22.24
C GLU A 661 15.67 -58.36 -22.52
N SER A 662 16.41 -58.74 -21.47
CA SER A 662 17.67 -59.49 -21.59
C SER A 662 17.41 -60.90 -22.08
N ALA A 663 18.19 -61.36 -23.09
CA ALA A 663 18.23 -62.76 -23.53
C ALA A 663 18.82 -63.66 -22.41
N TYR A 664 17.94 -64.16 -21.52
CA TYR A 664 18.25 -65.35 -20.72
C TYR A 664 16.99 -66.25 -20.72
N GLY A 665 17.10 -67.37 -21.39
CA GLY A 665 16.07 -68.43 -21.30
C GLY A 665 16.02 -69.32 -22.48
N SER A 666 16.85 -70.37 -22.47
CA SER A 666 16.92 -71.66 -23.08
C SER A 666 17.87 -71.84 -24.25
#